data_1ae9d9333fb00eca274c44e035bec8ad
#
_entry.id   1ae9d9333fb00eca274c44e035bec8ad
#
_cell.length_a   1.000
_cell.length_b   1.000
_cell.length_c   1.000
_cell.angle_alpha   90.00
_cell.angle_beta   90.00
_cell.angle_gamma   90.00
#
_symmetry.space_group_name_H-M   'P 1'
#
loop_
_entity.id
_entity.type
_entity.pdbx_description
1 polymer ?
#
loop_
_entity_poly.entity_id
_entity_poly.type
_entity_poly.pdbx_seq_one_letter_code
_entity_poly.pdbx_strand_id
1 'polypeptide(L)'
;MSFDNNIPTKFPKLEPRGPAGELLLASERAKASFDVKELSKFMYGEQWLAKMDKVLNVISNEPAFDKTGRYYESRQERVANGFKKDKRLIELVKEQNWDETETNIATFLYDQSTPFSLHYNMFIPTLRSQTTDEQKKLFLEPALKHQIIGCYAQTELGHGSNVQGLETTATYIPETNEFELHSPTLTASKWWIGGLGKVANHAIVMARLITNGKDLGPHPFCVQIRSLKDHRPLEGVTVGDIGPKFGFNSVDNGFIMFDHYRIPHVAFLAKYSQVKPGTGEYSKPPNAKLSYGTMVYVRANIVMGVRYALAKATTIAVRYSAVRQQFVDSANPKKWDNKVVETPVLDYTMQQYRLLPTVAAAYACFFTGTEMIRLYNLNQVEMQKGNFGLLADLHASSSGLKSLTTTMAAEAIEDCRRACGGHGYSLFSGLGQFYQDYLPNVTWEGDNYILTQQTARYLLKTYRNVVAGKAVPSEYNQTVNYLTQYLQNTKAKCPVTVPTDFNNPEVILAAFGFRAAYGIAKAAEQIDNQGRSWNSMLVEINRISRAHCQFLLVRTFIIALQNANLDKATTAVLRNLATLFALHTMEKELSDFLLSGYLNGDQTSMLKEQVIVLLEQVRPQAVPLVDAFALPDYYLHSALGRSDGNVYKAMTEMAEREPLNHTQVVSSYEECIKPFVHAGQTTDRWNEDGTLSAKL
;
A
#
# COMPACT_ATOMS: atom_id res chain seq x y z
N MET A 1 18.87 47.42 24.45
CA MET A 1 17.55 46.81 24.61
C MET A 1 17.70 45.34 24.18
N SER A 2 17.46 44.40 25.06
CA SER A 2 17.43 42.99 24.66
C SER A 2 16.20 42.78 23.76
N PHE A 3 16.41 42.46 22.51
CA PHE A 3 15.33 42.08 21.61
C PHE A 3 14.62 40.85 22.19
N ASP A 4 13.34 40.98 22.50
CA ASP A 4 12.54 39.81 22.83
C ASP A 4 12.29 39.01 21.53
N ASN A 5 13.08 37.95 21.35
CA ASN A 5 13.00 37.10 20.16
C ASN A 5 11.85 36.10 20.22
N ASN A 6 11.07 36.09 21.32
CA ASN A 6 9.97 35.16 21.53
C ASN A 6 8.66 35.58 20.87
N ILE A 7 8.73 36.45 19.84
CA ILE A 7 7.56 36.86 19.07
C ILE A 7 7.39 35.89 17.88
N PRO A 8 6.30 35.07 17.87
CA PRO A 8 6.07 34.19 16.74
C PRO A 8 5.66 34.97 15.48
N THR A 9 6.11 34.42 14.33
CA THR A 9 5.64 34.93 13.02
C THR A 9 4.17 34.52 12.82
N LYS A 10 3.33 35.49 12.45
CA LYS A 10 1.91 35.28 12.15
C LYS A 10 1.57 35.82 10.78
N PHE A 11 0.73 35.15 10.06
CA PHE A 11 0.18 35.65 8.81
C PHE A 11 -0.88 36.70 9.06
N PRO A 12 -0.92 37.77 8.24
CA PRO A 12 -2.05 38.70 8.25
C PRO A 12 -3.37 37.99 7.99
N LYS A 13 -4.44 38.42 8.63
CA LYS A 13 -5.80 37.88 8.37
C LYS A 13 -6.34 38.44 7.06
N LEU A 14 -5.95 37.84 5.96
CA LEU A 14 -6.34 38.18 4.61
C LEU A 14 -7.10 37.00 3.96
N GLU A 15 -8.08 37.33 3.14
CA GLU A 15 -8.79 36.35 2.34
C GLU A 15 -8.10 36.15 1.00
N PRO A 16 -8.14 34.91 0.43
CA PRO A 16 -7.64 34.66 -0.91
C PRO A 16 -8.39 35.48 -1.97
N ARG A 17 -7.71 35.88 -3.01
CA ARG A 17 -8.35 36.52 -4.18
C ARG A 17 -9.18 35.46 -4.95
N GLY A 18 -10.39 35.84 -5.33
CA GLY A 18 -11.30 35.01 -6.11
C GLY A 18 -12.33 34.25 -5.26
N PRO A 19 -13.02 33.24 -5.82
CA PRO A 19 -14.02 32.48 -5.09
C PRO A 19 -13.39 31.67 -3.94
N ALA A 20 -14.09 31.65 -2.80
CA ALA A 20 -13.68 30.83 -1.66
C ALA A 20 -13.64 29.32 -2.04
N GLY A 21 -12.67 28.59 -1.50
CA GLY A 21 -12.53 27.16 -1.79
C GLY A 21 -13.76 26.33 -1.45
N GLU A 22 -14.48 26.69 -0.39
CA GLU A 22 -15.78 26.08 -0.02
C GLU A 22 -16.81 26.18 -1.14
N LEU A 23 -16.93 27.34 -1.77
CA LEU A 23 -17.87 27.58 -2.85
C LEU A 23 -17.48 26.82 -4.11
N LEU A 24 -16.19 26.74 -4.39
CA LEU A 24 -15.67 25.94 -5.52
C LEU A 24 -15.98 24.45 -5.35
N LEU A 25 -15.69 23.87 -4.18
CA LEU A 25 -16.00 22.46 -3.93
C LEU A 25 -17.51 22.19 -3.84
N ALA A 26 -18.31 23.10 -3.29
CA ALA A 26 -19.75 23.00 -3.30
C ALA A 26 -20.31 22.97 -4.74
N SER A 27 -19.79 23.82 -5.62
CA SER A 27 -20.13 23.83 -7.05
C SER A 27 -19.75 22.52 -7.74
N GLU A 28 -18.61 21.94 -7.44
CA GLU A 28 -18.19 20.64 -7.99
C GLU A 28 -19.09 19.50 -7.49
N ARG A 29 -19.43 19.49 -6.21
CA ARG A 29 -20.35 18.50 -5.62
C ARG A 29 -21.77 18.58 -6.21
N ALA A 30 -22.23 19.78 -6.53
CA ALA A 30 -23.53 19.98 -7.18
C ALA A 30 -23.62 19.39 -8.60
N LYS A 31 -22.49 19.05 -9.24
CA LYS A 31 -22.44 18.37 -10.55
C LYS A 31 -22.69 16.87 -10.45
N ALA A 32 -22.75 16.30 -9.24
CA ALA A 32 -22.95 14.86 -9.06
C ALA A 32 -24.23 14.39 -9.76
N SER A 33 -24.11 13.41 -10.62
CA SER A 33 -25.23 12.74 -11.27
C SER A 33 -25.74 11.52 -10.50
N PHE A 34 -25.10 11.19 -9.38
CA PHE A 34 -25.38 10.03 -8.52
C PHE A 34 -25.36 10.42 -7.04
N ASP A 35 -25.94 9.59 -6.18
CA ASP A 35 -25.86 9.79 -4.74
C ASP A 35 -24.53 9.29 -4.18
N VAL A 36 -23.69 10.22 -3.70
CA VAL A 36 -22.37 9.96 -3.14
C VAL A 36 -22.45 9.07 -1.90
N LYS A 37 -23.45 9.27 -1.03
CA LYS A 37 -23.63 8.48 0.20
C LYS A 37 -24.04 7.05 -0.09
N GLU A 38 -24.93 6.85 -1.05
CA GLU A 38 -25.34 5.52 -1.48
C GLU A 38 -24.17 4.76 -2.12
N LEU A 39 -23.30 5.43 -2.89
CA LEU A 39 -22.09 4.81 -3.39
C LEU A 39 -21.12 4.44 -2.26
N SER A 40 -20.94 5.31 -1.25
CA SER A 40 -20.14 4.97 -0.06
C SER A 40 -20.71 3.77 0.70
N LYS A 41 -22.03 3.70 0.87
CA LYS A 41 -22.70 2.55 1.51
C LYS A 41 -22.52 1.26 0.70
N PHE A 42 -22.61 1.33 -0.62
CA PHE A 42 -22.36 0.19 -1.49
C PHE A 42 -20.92 -0.32 -1.34
N MET A 43 -19.94 0.59 -1.24
CA MET A 43 -18.53 0.23 -1.13
C MET A 43 -18.17 -0.36 0.23
N TYR A 44 -18.62 0.24 1.30
CA TYR A 44 -18.13 -0.10 2.65
C TYR A 44 -19.18 -0.79 3.53
N GLY A 45 -20.46 -0.65 3.21
CA GLY A 45 -21.56 -1.06 4.05
C GLY A 45 -21.92 -0.02 5.13
N GLU A 46 -23.21 0.11 5.42
CA GLU A 46 -23.73 1.09 6.37
C GLU A 46 -23.17 0.91 7.79
N GLN A 47 -23.04 -0.34 8.24
CA GLN A 47 -22.49 -0.66 9.55
C GLN A 47 -21.03 -0.23 9.70
N TRP A 48 -20.21 -0.44 8.66
CA TRP A 48 -18.81 -0.03 8.69
C TRP A 48 -18.66 1.49 8.74
N LEU A 49 -19.49 2.23 7.96
CA LEU A 49 -19.49 3.70 7.98
C LEU A 49 -19.90 4.23 9.34
N ALA A 50 -20.94 3.66 9.96
CA ALA A 50 -21.37 4.03 11.31
C ALA A 50 -20.27 3.78 12.37
N LYS A 51 -19.54 2.66 12.28
CA LYS A 51 -18.39 2.38 13.14
C LYS A 51 -17.24 3.37 12.88
N MET A 52 -17.01 3.74 11.63
CA MET A 52 -16.01 4.75 11.27
C MET A 52 -16.31 6.09 11.95
N ASP A 53 -17.55 6.58 11.87
CA ASP A 53 -17.95 7.83 12.51
C ASP A 53 -17.81 7.77 14.03
N LYS A 54 -18.24 6.66 14.66
CA LYS A 54 -18.09 6.43 16.10
C LYS A 54 -16.62 6.48 16.55
N VAL A 55 -15.75 5.75 15.87
CA VAL A 55 -14.33 5.67 16.22
C VAL A 55 -13.61 6.98 15.91
N LEU A 56 -13.95 7.64 14.78
CA LEU A 56 -13.39 8.94 14.41
C LEU A 56 -13.67 9.98 15.51
N ASN A 57 -14.88 10.05 16.04
CA ASN A 57 -15.24 10.98 17.11
C ASN A 57 -14.41 10.78 18.38
N VAL A 58 -13.97 9.57 18.69
CA VAL A 58 -13.08 9.30 19.82
C VAL A 58 -11.62 9.66 19.47
N ILE A 59 -11.10 9.08 18.39
CA ILE A 59 -9.67 9.20 18.03
C ILE A 59 -9.27 10.64 17.70
N SER A 60 -10.13 11.43 17.04
CA SER A 60 -9.83 12.80 16.65
C SER A 60 -9.76 13.77 17.85
N ASN A 61 -10.38 13.42 18.98
CA ASN A 61 -10.39 14.22 20.19
C ASN A 61 -9.42 13.69 21.28
N GLU A 62 -8.73 12.58 21.01
CA GLU A 62 -7.81 11.97 21.97
C GLU A 62 -6.40 12.55 21.81
N PRO A 63 -5.81 13.19 22.84
CA PRO A 63 -4.52 13.87 22.75
C PRO A 63 -3.37 12.98 22.24
N ALA A 64 -3.38 11.69 22.56
CA ALA A 64 -2.34 10.76 22.09
C ALA A 64 -2.30 10.60 20.56
N PHE A 65 -3.40 10.91 19.88
CA PHE A 65 -3.54 10.80 18.43
C PHE A 65 -3.58 12.16 17.74
N ASP A 66 -3.20 13.24 18.42
CA ASP A 66 -3.02 14.55 17.80
C ASP A 66 -1.91 14.47 16.73
N LYS A 67 -2.20 14.97 15.54
CA LYS A 67 -1.31 14.96 14.38
C LYS A 67 -0.62 16.31 14.12
N THR A 68 -0.92 17.35 14.88
CA THR A 68 -0.47 18.73 14.60
C THR A 68 1.05 18.89 14.62
N GLY A 69 1.75 18.13 15.51
CA GLY A 69 3.22 18.13 15.62
C GLY A 69 3.95 17.13 14.73
N ARG A 70 3.23 16.27 14.00
CA ARG A 70 3.78 15.07 13.32
C ARG A 70 4.95 15.35 12.38
N TYR A 71 4.93 16.48 11.69
CA TYR A 71 5.96 16.79 10.69
C TYR A 71 7.28 17.29 11.29
N TYR A 72 7.27 17.71 12.56
CA TYR A 72 8.41 18.30 13.25
C TYR A 72 9.14 17.33 14.18
N GLU A 73 8.60 16.12 14.36
CA GLU A 73 9.15 15.09 15.23
C GLU A 73 10.46 14.53 14.69
N SER A 74 11.48 14.45 15.55
CA SER A 74 12.67 13.63 15.32
C SER A 74 12.30 12.13 15.27
N ARG A 75 13.20 11.28 14.76
CA ARG A 75 12.96 9.84 14.73
C ARG A 75 12.71 9.26 16.13
N GLN A 76 13.45 9.72 17.13
CA GLN A 76 13.28 9.24 18.51
C GLN A 76 11.89 9.62 19.05
N GLU A 77 11.43 10.85 18.82
CA GLU A 77 10.09 11.30 19.21
C GLU A 77 9.00 10.52 18.47
N ARG A 78 9.15 10.24 17.17
CA ARG A 78 8.20 9.42 16.40
C ARG A 78 8.03 8.04 16.98
N VAL A 79 9.13 7.37 17.35
CA VAL A 79 9.08 6.03 17.96
C VAL A 79 8.45 6.12 19.36
N ALA A 80 8.84 7.10 20.19
CA ALA A 80 8.27 7.30 21.52
C ALA A 80 6.76 7.61 21.48
N ASN A 81 6.33 8.46 20.53
CA ASN A 81 4.91 8.76 20.32
C ASN A 81 4.16 7.54 19.74
N GLY A 82 4.82 6.70 18.96
CA GLY A 82 4.29 5.41 18.53
C GLY A 82 3.91 4.52 19.74
N PHE A 83 4.79 4.39 20.72
CA PHE A 83 4.48 3.64 21.96
C PHE A 83 3.31 4.22 22.74
N LYS A 84 3.22 5.57 22.85
CA LYS A 84 2.09 6.22 23.51
C LYS A 84 0.77 5.92 22.80
N LYS A 85 0.77 5.92 21.46
CA LYS A 85 -0.40 5.57 20.63
C LYS A 85 -0.80 4.11 20.84
N ASP A 86 0.15 3.18 20.79
CA ASP A 86 -0.12 1.75 21.01
C ASP A 86 -0.73 1.51 22.40
N LYS A 87 -0.13 2.10 23.46
CA LYS A 87 -0.67 2.01 24.83
C LYS A 87 -2.10 2.56 24.87
N ARG A 88 -2.31 3.76 24.37
CA ARG A 88 -3.63 4.42 24.44
C ARG A 88 -4.69 3.68 23.63
N LEU A 89 -4.33 3.11 22.47
CA LEU A 89 -5.24 2.27 21.70
C LEU A 89 -5.71 1.05 22.50
N ILE A 90 -4.80 0.36 23.17
CA ILE A 90 -5.14 -0.80 24.01
C ILE A 90 -6.09 -0.40 25.17
N GLU A 91 -5.89 0.76 25.76
CA GLU A 91 -6.77 1.31 26.80
C GLU A 91 -8.16 1.62 26.22
N LEU A 92 -8.22 2.34 25.07
CA LEU A 92 -9.47 2.70 24.42
C LEU A 92 -10.29 1.48 23.96
N VAL A 93 -9.64 0.44 23.45
CA VAL A 93 -10.33 -0.82 23.08
C VAL A 93 -11.11 -1.37 24.27
N LYS A 94 -10.54 -1.31 25.49
CA LYS A 94 -11.20 -1.78 26.72
C LYS A 94 -12.27 -0.79 27.21
N GLU A 95 -11.94 0.50 27.26
CA GLU A 95 -12.82 1.56 27.73
C GLU A 95 -14.09 1.69 26.88
N GLN A 96 -13.93 1.61 25.55
CA GLN A 96 -15.01 1.76 24.57
C GLN A 96 -15.67 0.44 24.19
N ASN A 97 -15.16 -0.69 24.70
CA ASN A 97 -15.56 -2.04 24.30
C ASN A 97 -15.58 -2.23 22.77
N TRP A 98 -14.51 -1.80 22.10
CA TRP A 98 -14.35 -1.91 20.65
C TRP A 98 -14.15 -3.35 20.23
N ASP A 99 -14.86 -3.74 19.17
CA ASP A 99 -14.59 -5.00 18.48
C ASP A 99 -13.36 -4.90 17.55
N GLU A 100 -13.01 -6.02 16.90
CA GLU A 100 -11.87 -6.08 15.98
C GLU A 100 -12.01 -5.09 14.82
N THR A 101 -13.22 -4.88 14.30
CA THR A 101 -13.49 -3.93 13.22
C THR A 101 -13.23 -2.49 13.67
N GLU A 102 -13.74 -2.10 14.83
CA GLU A 102 -13.54 -0.76 15.40
C GLU A 102 -12.06 -0.51 15.74
N THR A 103 -11.37 -1.51 16.25
CA THR A 103 -9.91 -1.46 16.53
C THR A 103 -9.11 -1.25 15.21
N ASN A 104 -9.47 -1.97 14.15
CA ASN A 104 -8.84 -1.80 12.84
C ASN A 104 -9.13 -0.42 12.23
N ILE A 105 -10.35 0.11 12.41
CA ILE A 105 -10.70 1.47 12.00
C ILE A 105 -9.86 2.51 12.76
N ALA A 106 -9.68 2.36 14.07
CA ALA A 106 -8.83 3.26 14.86
C ALA A 106 -7.40 3.28 14.34
N THR A 107 -6.82 2.08 14.09
CA THR A 107 -5.49 1.94 13.52
C THR A 107 -5.38 2.58 12.14
N PHE A 108 -6.40 2.42 11.29
CA PHE A 108 -6.49 3.07 10.00
C PHE A 108 -6.50 4.61 10.12
N LEU A 109 -7.30 5.15 11.01
CA LEU A 109 -7.52 6.59 11.15
C LEU A 109 -6.28 7.38 11.56
N TYR A 110 -5.43 6.87 12.46
CA TYR A 110 -4.23 7.62 12.82
C TYR A 110 -3.10 7.54 11.78
N ASP A 111 -3.26 6.69 10.75
CA ASP A 111 -2.48 6.72 9.52
C ASP A 111 -0.95 6.72 9.75
N GLN A 112 -0.49 5.87 10.64
CA GLN A 112 0.90 5.72 10.98
C GLN A 112 1.15 4.30 11.49
N SER A 113 2.16 3.61 10.94
CA SER A 113 2.60 2.37 11.54
C SER A 113 3.29 2.65 12.88
N THR A 114 2.99 1.83 13.87
CA THR A 114 3.52 1.95 15.24
C THR A 114 4.43 0.78 15.55
N PRO A 115 5.23 0.82 16.62
CA PRO A 115 6.11 -0.29 16.99
C PRO A 115 5.38 -1.62 17.19
N PHE A 116 4.08 -1.61 17.64
CA PHE A 116 3.29 -2.83 17.81
C PHE A 116 2.65 -3.36 16.52
N SER A 117 2.80 -2.67 15.40
CA SER A 117 2.16 -3.08 14.13
C SER A 117 2.49 -4.52 13.74
N LEU A 118 3.73 -4.96 13.91
CA LEU A 118 4.15 -6.31 13.53
C LEU A 118 3.64 -7.39 14.51
N HIS A 119 3.38 -7.02 15.75
CA HIS A 119 2.74 -7.90 16.71
C HIS A 119 1.33 -8.32 16.23
N TYR A 120 0.54 -7.36 15.75
CA TYR A 120 -0.82 -7.63 15.25
C TYR A 120 -0.83 -8.22 13.84
N ASN A 121 0.04 -7.73 12.95
CA ASN A 121 -0.04 -8.08 11.52
C ASN A 121 0.74 -9.35 11.16
N MET A 122 1.73 -9.77 11.95
CA MET A 122 2.58 -10.92 11.64
C MET A 122 2.69 -11.93 12.78
N PHE A 123 3.00 -11.48 14.02
CA PHE A 123 3.25 -12.38 15.13
C PHE A 123 1.99 -13.15 15.54
N ILE A 124 0.90 -12.47 15.86
CA ILE A 124 -0.39 -13.11 16.22
C ILE A 124 -0.93 -14.01 15.09
N PRO A 125 -1.00 -13.56 13.82
CA PRO A 125 -1.45 -14.43 12.72
C PRO A 125 -0.60 -15.69 12.55
N THR A 126 0.72 -15.59 12.73
CA THR A 126 1.60 -16.77 12.67
C THR A 126 1.31 -17.74 13.82
N LEU A 127 1.15 -17.24 15.04
CA LEU A 127 0.77 -18.09 16.18
C LEU A 127 -0.59 -18.75 15.94
N ARG A 128 -1.61 -18.04 15.44
CA ARG A 128 -2.92 -18.61 15.11
C ARG A 128 -2.83 -19.76 14.09
N SER A 129 -1.95 -19.63 13.11
CA SER A 129 -1.86 -20.56 11.97
C SER A 129 -0.89 -21.73 12.19
N GLN A 130 0.16 -21.57 13.02
CA GLN A 130 1.29 -22.51 13.09
C GLN A 130 1.43 -23.24 14.43
N THR A 131 0.63 -22.88 15.46
CA THR A 131 0.73 -23.47 16.79
C THR A 131 -0.25 -24.64 17.02
N THR A 132 0.16 -25.59 17.86
CA THR A 132 -0.73 -26.60 18.47
C THR A 132 -1.61 -25.95 19.53
N ASP A 133 -2.62 -26.66 20.04
CA ASP A 133 -3.50 -26.11 21.07
C ASP A 133 -2.77 -25.88 22.40
N GLU A 134 -1.75 -26.66 22.72
CA GLU A 134 -0.85 -26.42 23.85
C GLU A 134 -0.04 -25.15 23.65
N GLN A 135 0.57 -24.98 22.49
CA GLN A 135 1.36 -23.78 22.15
C GLN A 135 0.50 -22.49 22.09
N LYS A 136 -0.79 -22.62 21.71
CA LYS A 136 -1.72 -21.46 21.78
C LYS A 136 -1.86 -20.92 23.20
N LYS A 137 -1.97 -21.81 24.18
CA LYS A 137 -2.03 -21.39 25.59
C LYS A 137 -0.76 -20.73 26.05
N LEU A 138 0.40 -21.21 25.58
CA LEU A 138 1.72 -20.68 25.98
C LEU A 138 2.10 -19.38 25.28
N PHE A 139 1.72 -19.17 24.03
CA PHE A 139 2.18 -18.06 23.21
C PHE A 139 1.03 -17.16 22.73
N LEU A 140 -0.05 -17.73 22.16
CA LEU A 140 -1.12 -16.93 21.55
C LEU A 140 -1.96 -16.20 22.60
N GLU A 141 -2.41 -16.88 23.66
CA GLU A 141 -3.22 -16.25 24.69
C GLU A 141 -2.47 -15.11 25.43
N PRO A 142 -1.19 -15.28 25.85
CA PRO A 142 -0.41 -14.16 26.38
C PRO A 142 -0.19 -13.04 25.36
N ALA A 143 -0.01 -13.35 24.08
CA ALA A 143 0.13 -12.35 23.02
C ALA A 143 -1.14 -11.51 22.87
N LEU A 144 -2.30 -12.14 22.85
CA LEU A 144 -3.60 -11.45 22.77
C LEU A 144 -3.87 -10.55 23.99
N LYS A 145 -3.29 -10.87 25.14
CA LYS A 145 -3.38 -10.09 26.38
C LYS A 145 -2.24 -9.07 26.54
N HIS A 146 -1.36 -8.93 25.54
CA HIS A 146 -0.15 -8.07 25.57
C HIS A 146 0.81 -8.40 26.74
N GLN A 147 0.76 -9.61 27.27
CA GLN A 147 1.73 -10.12 28.26
C GLN A 147 3.07 -10.43 27.59
N ILE A 148 3.04 -10.79 26.30
CA ILE A 148 4.20 -10.86 25.42
C ILE A 148 3.93 -10.03 24.15
N ILE A 149 4.97 -9.37 23.66
CA ILE A 149 4.93 -8.60 22.41
C ILE A 149 5.94 -9.22 21.47
N GLY A 150 5.51 -9.55 20.25
CA GLY A 150 6.36 -10.28 19.32
C GLY A 150 6.51 -9.64 17.96
N CYS A 151 7.53 -10.11 17.22
CA CYS A 151 7.84 -9.75 15.84
C CYS A 151 8.05 -11.01 14.99
N TYR A 152 8.31 -10.82 13.68
CA TYR A 152 8.53 -11.93 12.75
C TYR A 152 9.91 -11.80 12.08
N ALA A 153 10.87 -12.61 12.54
CA ALA A 153 12.29 -12.52 12.22
C ALA A 153 12.68 -13.57 11.14
N GLN A 154 12.41 -13.26 9.87
CA GLN A 154 12.77 -14.12 8.74
C GLN A 154 13.97 -13.58 7.98
N THR A 155 13.88 -12.38 7.43
CA THR A 155 14.90 -11.77 6.56
C THR A 155 16.25 -11.67 7.27
N GLU A 156 17.32 -12.07 6.58
CA GLU A 156 18.69 -11.93 7.01
C GLU A 156 19.42 -10.82 6.22
N LEU A 157 20.53 -10.32 6.73
CA LEU A 157 21.35 -9.34 6.05
C LEU A 157 21.79 -9.83 4.67
N GLY A 158 22.10 -11.12 4.54
CA GLY A 158 22.48 -11.77 3.27
C GLY A 158 21.32 -12.33 2.44
N HIS A 159 20.14 -12.53 3.03
CA HIS A 159 19.03 -13.25 2.37
C HIS A 159 17.68 -12.58 2.60
N GLY A 160 17.20 -11.84 1.59
CA GLY A 160 15.85 -11.28 1.57
C GLY A 160 14.88 -12.08 0.70
N SER A 161 15.20 -12.24 -0.60
CA SER A 161 14.37 -12.94 -1.57
C SER A 161 14.56 -14.45 -1.54
N ASN A 162 15.79 -14.93 -1.33
CA ASN A 162 16.11 -16.35 -1.23
C ASN A 162 15.95 -16.87 0.20
N VAL A 163 14.70 -17.00 0.65
CA VAL A 163 14.39 -17.49 2.01
C VAL A 163 14.78 -18.93 2.26
N GLN A 164 15.04 -19.74 1.22
CA GLN A 164 15.57 -21.08 1.35
C GLN A 164 17.06 -21.09 1.69
N GLY A 165 17.77 -19.99 1.40
CA GLY A 165 19.19 -19.79 1.68
C GLY A 165 19.49 -19.19 3.05
N LEU A 166 18.51 -19.06 3.95
CA LEU A 166 18.74 -18.56 5.31
C LEU A 166 19.86 -19.33 6.00
N GLU A 167 20.71 -18.62 6.73
CA GLU A 167 21.93 -19.18 7.35
C GLU A 167 21.75 -19.47 8.85
N THR A 168 20.87 -18.73 9.55
CA THR A 168 20.57 -18.99 10.98
C THR A 168 20.11 -20.44 11.16
N THR A 169 20.73 -21.17 12.10
CA THR A 169 20.44 -22.57 12.38
C THR A 169 19.70 -22.74 13.71
N ALA A 170 18.92 -23.82 13.79
CA ALA A 170 18.29 -24.32 15.02
C ALA A 170 18.61 -25.82 15.11
N THR A 171 19.61 -26.20 15.87
CA THR A 171 20.08 -27.57 16.02
C THR A 171 19.39 -28.24 17.20
N TYR A 172 18.71 -29.35 16.97
CA TYR A 172 18.07 -30.11 18.03
C TYR A 172 19.12 -30.89 18.85
N ILE A 173 18.99 -30.84 20.18
CA ILE A 173 19.85 -31.52 21.14
C ILE A 173 19.00 -32.50 21.95
N PRO A 174 19.07 -33.81 21.62
CA PRO A 174 18.25 -34.83 22.26
C PRO A 174 18.45 -34.95 23.77
N GLU A 175 19.67 -34.75 24.25
CA GLU A 175 20.08 -34.93 25.64
C GLU A 175 19.35 -33.98 26.60
N THR A 176 19.11 -32.75 26.17
CA THR A 176 18.43 -31.73 26.99
C THR A 176 17.02 -31.43 26.47
N ASN A 177 16.62 -32.01 25.34
CA ASN A 177 15.36 -31.73 24.66
C ASN A 177 15.18 -30.24 24.36
N GLU A 178 16.21 -29.61 23.80
CA GLU A 178 16.29 -28.20 23.45
C GLU A 178 16.70 -28.02 22.00
N PHE A 179 16.54 -26.79 21.48
CA PHE A 179 17.20 -26.35 20.24
C PHE A 179 18.26 -25.31 20.59
N GLU A 180 19.38 -25.36 19.87
CA GLU A 180 20.41 -24.35 19.88
C GLU A 180 20.26 -23.45 18.65
N LEU A 181 19.90 -22.18 18.86
CA LEU A 181 19.91 -21.17 17.83
C LEU A 181 21.31 -20.58 17.67
N HIS A 182 21.81 -20.48 16.43
CA HIS A 182 23.10 -19.89 16.14
C HIS A 182 23.11 -19.12 14.83
N SER A 183 23.70 -17.91 14.84
CA SER A 183 23.97 -17.09 13.66
C SER A 183 25.43 -17.26 13.28
N PRO A 184 25.78 -18.17 12.34
CA PRO A 184 27.17 -18.58 12.11
C PRO A 184 28.01 -17.53 11.37
N THR A 185 27.39 -16.54 10.76
CA THR A 185 28.05 -15.52 9.94
C THR A 185 27.44 -14.14 10.19
N LEU A 186 28.13 -13.07 9.78
CA LEU A 186 27.54 -11.73 9.82
C LEU A 186 26.28 -11.62 8.93
N THR A 187 26.27 -12.32 7.80
CA THR A 187 25.12 -12.33 6.86
C THR A 187 23.92 -13.11 7.37
N ALA A 188 24.10 -13.97 8.39
CA ALA A 188 23.01 -14.63 9.12
C ALA A 188 22.26 -13.70 10.07
N SER A 189 22.74 -12.46 10.33
CA SER A 189 22.02 -11.49 11.14
C SER A 189 20.62 -11.28 10.59
N LYS A 190 19.58 -11.51 11.39
CA LYS A 190 18.24 -11.08 11.00
C LYS A 190 18.22 -9.56 10.89
N TRP A 191 17.59 -9.01 9.84
CA TRP A 191 17.64 -7.59 9.51
C TRP A 191 16.31 -7.10 8.99
N TRP A 192 15.99 -5.85 9.13
CA TRP A 192 14.73 -5.20 8.75
C TRP A 192 13.52 -5.52 9.64
N ILE A 193 13.65 -6.28 10.68
CA ILE A 193 12.54 -6.83 11.44
C ILE A 193 11.81 -5.72 12.20
N GLY A 194 10.57 -5.44 11.83
CA GLY A 194 9.77 -4.39 12.49
C GLY A 194 9.39 -4.78 13.92
N GLY A 195 9.47 -3.81 14.83
CA GLY A 195 9.22 -4.01 16.25
C GLY A 195 10.34 -4.75 17.01
N LEU A 196 11.40 -5.17 16.33
CA LEU A 196 12.49 -5.93 16.97
C LEU A 196 13.47 -5.03 17.72
N GLY A 197 13.72 -3.82 17.20
CA GLY A 197 14.79 -2.97 17.71
C GLY A 197 14.68 -2.67 19.19
N LYS A 198 13.47 -2.41 19.68
CA LYS A 198 13.22 -1.99 21.07
C LYS A 198 12.00 -2.64 21.71
N VAL A 199 10.93 -2.99 20.97
CA VAL A 199 9.64 -3.35 21.56
C VAL A 199 9.45 -4.85 21.80
N ALA A 200 9.81 -5.70 20.85
CA ALA A 200 9.52 -7.13 20.94
C ALA A 200 10.34 -7.82 22.04
N ASN A 201 9.69 -8.59 22.88
CA ASN A 201 10.32 -9.50 23.85
C ASN A 201 10.30 -10.95 23.36
N HIS A 202 9.49 -11.25 22.34
CA HIS A 202 9.47 -12.54 21.62
C HIS A 202 9.63 -12.32 20.11
N ALA A 203 10.11 -13.33 19.41
CA ALA A 203 10.21 -13.31 17.95
C ALA A 203 9.80 -14.68 17.36
N ILE A 204 9.06 -14.67 16.26
CA ILE A 204 9.02 -15.84 15.38
C ILE A 204 10.31 -15.82 14.58
N VAL A 205 11.24 -16.71 14.88
CA VAL A 205 12.53 -16.82 14.20
C VAL A 205 12.45 -17.93 13.15
N MET A 206 12.68 -17.59 11.89
CA MET A 206 12.87 -18.57 10.84
C MET A 206 14.32 -19.02 10.85
N ALA A 207 14.56 -20.28 11.18
CA ALA A 207 15.91 -20.88 11.25
C ALA A 207 15.92 -22.26 10.59
N ARG A 208 17.08 -22.65 10.05
CA ARG A 208 17.28 -23.98 9.47
C ARG A 208 17.23 -25.04 10.56
N LEU A 209 16.26 -25.90 10.49
CA LEU A 209 16.12 -27.01 11.42
C LEU A 209 17.18 -28.08 11.12
N ILE A 210 18.08 -28.29 12.06
CA ILE A 210 19.08 -29.36 12.02
C ILE A 210 18.72 -30.41 13.07
N THR A 211 18.46 -31.65 12.64
CA THR A 211 18.21 -32.77 13.55
C THR A 211 18.77 -34.06 12.98
N ASN A 212 19.38 -34.89 13.82
CA ASN A 212 20.06 -36.15 13.44
C ASN A 212 21.03 -35.93 12.26
N GLY A 213 21.79 -34.83 12.26
CA GLY A 213 22.75 -34.48 11.23
C GLY A 213 22.15 -34.06 9.88
N LYS A 214 20.81 -33.90 9.78
CA LYS A 214 20.12 -33.50 8.54
C LYS A 214 19.63 -32.08 8.63
N ASP A 215 19.90 -31.32 7.58
CA ASP A 215 19.32 -29.99 7.35
C ASP A 215 17.95 -30.13 6.65
N LEU A 216 16.89 -29.71 7.32
CA LEU A 216 15.52 -29.79 6.87
C LEU A 216 14.98 -28.46 6.33
N GLY A 217 15.84 -27.45 6.22
CA GLY A 217 15.50 -26.09 5.75
C GLY A 217 14.81 -25.22 6.80
N PRO A 218 14.37 -24.01 6.44
CA PRO A 218 13.81 -23.05 7.36
C PRO A 218 12.50 -23.50 8.00
N HIS A 219 12.42 -23.37 9.33
CA HIS A 219 11.24 -23.65 10.16
C HIS A 219 11.00 -22.51 11.15
N PRO A 220 9.76 -22.28 11.60
CA PRO A 220 9.41 -21.23 12.55
C PRO A 220 9.61 -21.67 14.02
N PHE A 221 10.22 -20.79 14.80
CA PHE A 221 10.40 -20.95 16.25
C PHE A 221 9.88 -19.71 16.99
N CYS A 222 9.09 -19.89 18.04
CA CYS A 222 8.67 -18.78 18.91
C CYS A 222 9.70 -18.65 20.05
N VAL A 223 10.49 -17.59 20.00
CA VAL A 223 11.71 -17.42 20.82
C VAL A 223 11.55 -16.21 21.72
N GLN A 224 11.77 -16.37 23.04
CA GLN A 224 11.93 -15.24 23.92
C GLN A 224 13.31 -14.61 23.69
N ILE A 225 13.37 -13.30 23.48
CA ILE A 225 14.60 -12.57 23.14
C ILE A 225 14.97 -11.52 24.19
N ARG A 226 14.01 -11.10 25.02
CA ARG A 226 14.22 -10.17 26.14
C ARG A 226 13.57 -10.69 27.41
N SER A 227 14.16 -10.30 28.54
CA SER A 227 13.63 -10.56 29.85
C SER A 227 12.26 -9.88 30.02
N LEU A 228 11.28 -10.60 30.56
CA LEU A 228 9.96 -10.05 30.91
C LEU A 228 10.00 -9.19 32.15
N LYS A 229 11.10 -9.25 32.92
CA LYS A 229 11.26 -8.48 34.15
C LYS A 229 11.74 -7.06 33.92
N ASP A 230 12.74 -6.88 33.07
CA ASP A 230 13.44 -5.62 32.90
C ASP A 230 13.68 -5.25 31.41
N HIS A 231 13.17 -6.06 30.48
CA HIS A 231 13.22 -5.87 29.03
C HIS A 231 14.64 -5.91 28.41
N ARG A 232 15.67 -6.30 29.16
CA ARG A 232 17.03 -6.46 28.64
C ARG A 232 17.11 -7.66 27.72
N PRO A 233 17.96 -7.63 26.68
CA PRO A 233 18.28 -8.82 25.90
C PRO A 233 18.76 -9.95 26.80
N LEU A 234 18.37 -11.19 26.47
CA LEU A 234 18.83 -12.39 27.18
C LEU A 234 20.27 -12.73 26.78
N GLU A 235 20.95 -13.49 27.62
CA GLU A 235 22.31 -13.96 27.32
C GLU A 235 22.32 -14.77 26.01
N GLY A 236 23.34 -14.57 25.16
CA GLY A 236 23.42 -15.17 23.83
C GLY A 236 22.57 -14.48 22.75
N VAL A 237 21.87 -13.38 23.09
CA VAL A 237 21.06 -12.59 22.16
C VAL A 237 21.61 -11.19 21.97
N THR A 238 22.08 -10.87 20.78
CA THR A 238 22.47 -9.50 20.40
C THR A 238 21.36 -8.89 19.56
N VAL A 239 20.74 -7.79 20.01
CA VAL A 239 19.58 -7.16 19.35
C VAL A 239 19.65 -5.64 19.42
N GLY A 240 19.28 -4.96 18.32
CA GLY A 240 19.27 -3.51 18.24
C GLY A 240 18.47 -2.98 17.06
N ASP A 241 18.40 -1.65 16.96
CA ASP A 241 17.73 -0.93 15.87
C ASP A 241 18.68 -0.71 14.69
N ILE A 242 18.18 -0.81 13.44
CA ILE A 242 18.99 -0.67 12.22
C ILE A 242 19.28 0.78 11.82
N GLY A 243 18.68 1.75 12.47
CA GLY A 243 18.85 3.17 12.15
C GLY A 243 17.75 3.78 11.27
N PRO A 244 17.99 5.00 10.74
CA PRO A 244 17.01 5.74 9.95
C PRO A 244 16.76 5.07 8.60
N LYS A 245 15.52 5.24 8.10
CA LYS A 245 15.05 4.71 6.82
C LYS A 245 14.51 5.85 5.95
N PHE A 246 14.24 5.59 4.69
CA PHE A 246 13.62 6.55 3.78
C PHE A 246 12.22 7.01 4.26
N GLY A 247 11.44 6.08 4.80
CA GLY A 247 10.16 6.30 5.49
C GLY A 247 9.98 5.29 6.60
N PHE A 248 8.75 5.14 7.13
CA PHE A 248 8.42 4.15 8.16
C PHE A 248 9.23 4.33 9.45
N ASN A 249 9.60 5.60 9.76
CA ASN A 249 10.54 5.93 10.83
C ASN A 249 9.93 5.91 12.25
N SER A 250 8.64 5.72 12.37
CA SER A 250 7.94 5.48 13.65
C SER A 250 8.08 4.04 14.16
N VAL A 251 8.53 3.10 13.30
CA VAL A 251 8.76 1.70 13.66
C VAL A 251 10.25 1.46 13.90
N ASP A 252 10.56 0.79 15.00
CA ASP A 252 11.88 0.33 15.41
C ASP A 252 12.27 -0.96 14.66
N ASN A 253 12.57 -0.85 13.37
CA ASN A 253 13.10 -2.00 12.64
C ASN A 253 14.46 -2.41 13.24
N GLY A 254 14.63 -3.70 13.52
CA GLY A 254 15.78 -4.21 14.24
C GLY A 254 16.60 -5.27 13.50
N PHE A 255 17.73 -5.56 14.11
CA PHE A 255 18.57 -6.72 13.81
C PHE A 255 18.67 -7.62 15.03
N ILE A 256 18.94 -8.92 14.83
CA ILE A 256 19.23 -9.88 15.90
C ILE A 256 20.20 -10.95 15.41
N MET A 257 21.11 -11.32 16.31
CA MET A 257 22.03 -12.46 16.19
C MET A 257 21.94 -13.35 17.43
N PHE A 258 22.13 -14.63 17.22
CA PHE A 258 22.15 -15.63 18.27
C PHE A 258 23.53 -16.26 18.38
N ASP A 259 24.06 -16.32 19.59
CA ASP A 259 25.32 -17.00 19.92
C ASP A 259 25.03 -18.23 20.77
N HIS A 260 24.90 -19.41 20.12
CA HIS A 260 24.60 -20.70 20.74
C HIS A 260 23.45 -20.62 21.78
N TYR A 261 22.38 -19.88 21.41
CA TYR A 261 21.26 -19.58 22.31
C TYR A 261 20.32 -20.77 22.44
N ARG A 262 20.17 -21.28 23.68
CA ARG A 262 19.32 -22.42 23.98
C ARG A 262 17.86 -22.03 24.15
N ILE A 263 16.96 -22.76 23.48
CA ILE A 263 15.51 -22.58 23.56
C ILE A 263 14.84 -23.93 23.82
N PRO A 264 13.73 -23.96 24.58
CA PRO A 264 13.03 -25.20 24.90
C PRO A 264 12.39 -25.81 23.64
N HIS A 265 12.22 -27.13 23.62
CA HIS A 265 11.60 -27.87 22.50
C HIS A 265 10.26 -27.28 22.07
N VAL A 266 9.43 -26.79 23.00
CA VAL A 266 8.11 -26.21 22.73
C VAL A 266 8.19 -24.93 21.89
N ALA A 267 9.36 -24.30 21.75
CA ALA A 267 9.57 -23.13 20.89
C ALA A 267 9.39 -23.46 19.40
N PHE A 268 9.64 -24.68 18.95
CA PHE A 268 9.39 -25.15 17.59
C PHE A 268 7.87 -25.18 17.31
N LEU A 269 7.39 -24.40 16.32
CA LEU A 269 5.95 -24.32 16.02
C LEU A 269 5.48 -25.62 15.32
N ALA A 270 4.72 -26.44 16.03
CA ALA A 270 4.57 -27.86 15.77
C ALA A 270 3.21 -28.28 15.15
N LYS A 271 2.41 -27.35 14.62
CA LYS A 271 1.09 -27.69 14.07
C LYS A 271 1.16 -28.62 12.86
N TYR A 272 2.11 -28.38 11.97
CA TYR A 272 2.22 -29.11 10.70
C TYR A 272 3.43 -30.04 10.63
N SER A 273 4.51 -29.68 11.29
CA SER A 273 5.74 -30.46 11.37
C SER A 273 6.07 -30.75 12.83
N GLN A 274 6.72 -31.87 13.12
CA GLN A 274 7.07 -32.22 14.48
C GLN A 274 8.51 -32.75 14.55
N VAL A 275 9.18 -32.48 15.65
CA VAL A 275 10.43 -33.10 16.06
C VAL A 275 10.13 -33.89 17.32
N LYS A 276 10.34 -35.20 17.29
CA LYS A 276 10.01 -36.09 18.41
C LYS A 276 11.00 -35.88 19.57
N PRO A 277 10.51 -35.59 20.78
CA PRO A 277 11.37 -35.42 21.95
C PRO A 277 12.27 -36.64 22.19
N GLY A 278 13.52 -36.41 22.57
CA GLY A 278 14.52 -37.42 22.92
C GLY A 278 15.15 -38.14 21.72
N THR A 279 14.46 -38.27 20.57
CA THR A 279 14.99 -38.94 19.39
C THR A 279 15.33 -38.05 18.23
N GLY A 280 14.76 -36.84 18.18
CA GLY A 280 14.96 -35.90 17.07
C GLY A 280 14.35 -36.37 15.74
N GLU A 281 13.50 -37.39 15.74
CA GLU A 281 12.82 -37.86 14.54
C GLU A 281 11.87 -36.81 14.00
N TYR A 282 11.99 -36.44 12.70
CA TYR A 282 11.21 -35.38 12.07
C TYR A 282 10.02 -35.94 11.28
N SER A 283 8.84 -35.38 11.56
CA SER A 283 7.61 -35.67 10.82
C SER A 283 7.30 -34.49 9.87
N LYS A 284 7.19 -34.77 8.57
CA LYS A 284 6.86 -33.80 7.53
C LYS A 284 5.39 -33.36 7.61
N PRO A 285 5.06 -32.13 7.14
CA PRO A 285 3.67 -31.72 7.01
C PRO A 285 2.91 -32.62 6.01
N PRO A 286 1.62 -32.88 6.23
CA PRO A 286 0.81 -33.71 5.32
C PRO A 286 0.78 -33.15 3.89
N ASN A 287 0.87 -31.84 3.75
CA ASN A 287 0.98 -31.14 2.46
C ASN A 287 1.93 -29.95 2.61
N ALA A 288 2.99 -29.92 1.80
CA ALA A 288 3.97 -28.82 1.81
C ALA A 288 3.35 -27.42 1.51
N LYS A 289 2.18 -27.38 0.86
CA LYS A 289 1.46 -26.13 0.55
C LYS A 289 0.81 -25.49 1.78
N LEU A 290 0.62 -26.20 2.88
CA LEU A 290 0.02 -25.66 4.11
C LEU A 290 0.87 -24.56 4.75
N SER A 291 2.17 -24.60 4.55
CA SER A 291 3.09 -23.55 5.02
C SER A 291 2.96 -22.21 4.28
N TYR A 292 2.33 -22.18 3.10
CA TYR A 292 2.13 -20.94 2.32
C TYR A 292 0.88 -20.14 2.71
N GLY A 293 0.01 -20.66 3.55
CA GLY A 293 -1.27 -20.03 3.91
C GLY A 293 -1.13 -18.62 4.50
N THR A 294 -0.14 -18.41 5.36
CA THR A 294 0.13 -17.10 5.98
C THR A 294 0.58 -16.05 4.95
N MET A 295 1.45 -16.43 4.00
CA MET A 295 1.93 -15.52 2.95
C MET A 295 0.82 -15.09 2.00
N VAL A 296 -0.11 -16.00 1.67
CA VAL A 296 -1.28 -15.67 0.83
C VAL A 296 -2.19 -14.68 1.54
N TYR A 297 -2.42 -14.87 2.85
CA TYR A 297 -3.20 -13.95 3.68
C TYR A 297 -2.63 -12.53 3.67
N VAL A 298 -1.33 -12.40 3.97
CA VAL A 298 -0.67 -11.09 4.03
C VAL A 298 -0.71 -10.40 2.68
N ARG A 299 -0.42 -11.10 1.58
CA ARG A 299 -0.47 -10.53 0.23
C ARG A 299 -1.88 -10.11 -0.17
N ALA A 300 -2.92 -10.89 0.16
CA ALA A 300 -4.31 -10.53 -0.08
C ALA A 300 -4.68 -9.22 0.65
N ASN A 301 -4.23 -9.06 1.89
CA ASN A 301 -4.42 -7.81 2.65
C ASN A 301 -3.63 -6.63 2.08
N ILE A 302 -2.43 -6.84 1.54
CA ILE A 302 -1.68 -5.78 0.84
C ILE A 302 -2.46 -5.32 -0.39
N VAL A 303 -2.95 -6.24 -1.24
CA VAL A 303 -3.79 -5.92 -2.41
C VAL A 303 -5.05 -5.14 -1.98
N MET A 304 -5.70 -5.57 -0.89
CA MET A 304 -6.85 -4.88 -0.31
C MET A 304 -6.49 -3.46 0.17
N GLY A 305 -5.31 -3.29 0.74
CA GLY A 305 -4.82 -2.00 1.28
C GLY A 305 -4.53 -0.96 0.19
N VAL A 306 -4.19 -1.38 -1.03
CA VAL A 306 -3.89 -0.48 -2.15
C VAL A 306 -5.03 0.50 -2.44
N ARG A 307 -6.29 0.08 -2.29
CA ARG A 307 -7.47 0.93 -2.50
C ARG A 307 -7.43 2.20 -1.63
N TYR A 308 -7.01 2.08 -0.37
CA TYR A 308 -6.94 3.23 0.54
C TYR A 308 -5.79 4.17 0.18
N ALA A 309 -4.67 3.64 -0.31
CA ALA A 309 -3.55 4.44 -0.75
C ALA A 309 -3.91 5.30 -1.98
N LEU A 310 -4.55 4.71 -2.97
CA LEU A 310 -5.03 5.42 -4.16
C LEU A 310 -6.16 6.39 -3.81
N ALA A 311 -7.12 5.99 -2.97
CA ALA A 311 -8.20 6.85 -2.52
C ALA A 311 -7.67 8.10 -1.80
N LYS A 312 -6.71 7.96 -0.88
CA LYS A 312 -6.08 9.09 -0.17
C LYS A 312 -5.39 10.04 -1.15
N ALA A 313 -4.54 9.52 -2.02
CA ALA A 313 -3.77 10.34 -2.95
C ALA A 313 -4.67 11.08 -3.94
N THR A 314 -5.67 10.39 -4.51
CA THR A 314 -6.61 10.99 -5.47
C THR A 314 -7.55 11.99 -4.81
N THR A 315 -8.03 11.72 -3.59
CA THR A 315 -8.88 12.68 -2.86
C THR A 315 -8.15 13.99 -2.64
N ILE A 316 -6.89 13.96 -2.19
CA ILE A 316 -6.08 15.14 -1.97
C ILE A 316 -5.86 15.89 -3.30
N ALA A 317 -5.40 15.19 -4.33
CA ALA A 317 -5.04 15.83 -5.60
C ALA A 317 -6.26 16.38 -6.37
N VAL A 318 -7.39 15.67 -6.38
CA VAL A 318 -8.61 16.09 -7.07
C VAL A 318 -9.26 17.29 -6.37
N ARG A 319 -9.44 17.24 -5.03
CA ARG A 319 -10.00 18.37 -4.28
C ARG A 319 -9.13 19.62 -4.45
N TYR A 320 -7.81 19.48 -4.32
CA TYR A 320 -6.88 20.59 -4.55
C TYR A 320 -6.99 21.13 -5.97
N SER A 321 -7.00 20.27 -6.98
CA SER A 321 -7.07 20.67 -8.40
C SER A 321 -8.40 21.35 -8.76
N ALA A 322 -9.47 21.08 -8.01
CA ALA A 322 -10.76 21.77 -8.16
C ALA A 322 -10.74 23.18 -7.55
N VAL A 323 -9.94 23.40 -6.50
CA VAL A 323 -9.81 24.69 -5.81
C VAL A 323 -8.72 25.57 -6.43
N ARG A 324 -7.59 24.99 -6.82
CA ARG A 324 -6.47 25.73 -7.40
C ARG A 324 -6.81 26.24 -8.78
N GLN A 325 -6.70 27.54 -8.96
CA GLN A 325 -6.93 28.22 -10.22
C GLN A 325 -5.61 28.78 -10.77
N GLN A 326 -5.39 28.64 -12.08
CA GLN A 326 -4.23 29.18 -12.79
C GLN A 326 -4.60 29.46 -14.24
N PHE A 327 -4.15 30.58 -14.77
CA PHE A 327 -4.40 31.06 -16.13
C PHE A 327 -5.90 31.18 -16.48
N VAL A 328 -6.18 31.73 -17.63
CA VAL A 328 -7.53 31.81 -18.19
C VAL A 328 -7.54 31.01 -19.47
N ASP A 329 -8.41 30.00 -19.56
CA ASP A 329 -8.70 29.35 -20.84
C ASP A 329 -9.50 30.34 -21.71
N SER A 330 -8.86 30.91 -22.72
CA SER A 330 -9.46 31.89 -23.61
C SER A 330 -10.61 31.32 -24.45
N ALA A 331 -10.61 30.02 -24.72
CA ALA A 331 -11.68 29.33 -25.44
C ALA A 331 -12.92 29.12 -24.57
N ASN A 332 -12.73 28.91 -23.25
CA ASN A 332 -13.81 28.64 -22.30
C ASN A 332 -13.60 29.45 -21.00
N PRO A 333 -13.68 30.81 -21.04
CA PRO A 333 -13.38 31.63 -19.89
C PRO A 333 -14.36 31.38 -18.74
N LYS A 334 -13.84 31.07 -17.55
CA LYS A 334 -14.64 30.93 -16.33
C LYS A 334 -15.06 32.29 -15.82
N LYS A 335 -16.26 32.38 -15.27
CA LYS A 335 -16.79 33.61 -14.66
C LYS A 335 -17.28 33.35 -13.24
N TRP A 336 -17.02 34.33 -12.38
CA TRP A 336 -17.54 34.41 -11.03
C TRP A 336 -17.97 35.84 -10.76
N ASP A 337 -19.20 36.06 -10.30
CA ASP A 337 -19.79 37.41 -10.14
C ASP A 337 -19.63 38.27 -11.41
N ASN A 338 -19.91 37.70 -12.57
CA ASN A 338 -19.77 38.32 -13.90
C ASN A 338 -18.34 38.78 -14.28
N LYS A 339 -17.32 38.44 -13.49
CA LYS A 339 -15.91 38.71 -13.79
C LYS A 339 -15.23 37.44 -14.30
N VAL A 340 -14.32 37.62 -15.25
CA VAL A 340 -13.47 36.51 -15.67
C VAL A 340 -12.51 36.15 -14.54
N VAL A 341 -12.45 34.88 -14.18
CA VAL A 341 -11.55 34.32 -13.18
C VAL A 341 -10.61 33.29 -13.79
N GLU A 342 -9.54 32.97 -13.12
CA GLU A 342 -8.64 31.90 -13.55
C GLU A 342 -9.37 30.53 -13.58
N THR A 343 -8.89 29.65 -14.44
CA THR A 343 -9.48 28.31 -14.65
C THR A 343 -9.00 27.36 -13.54
N PRO A 344 -9.90 26.59 -12.91
CA PRO A 344 -9.52 25.48 -12.03
C PRO A 344 -8.58 24.53 -12.76
N VAL A 345 -7.45 24.16 -12.11
CA VAL A 345 -6.45 23.32 -12.81
C VAL A 345 -6.98 21.94 -13.20
N LEU A 346 -8.04 21.47 -12.55
CA LEU A 346 -8.74 20.24 -12.90
C LEU A 346 -9.47 20.32 -14.26
N ASP A 347 -9.73 21.51 -14.79
CA ASP A 347 -10.38 21.70 -16.09
C ASP A 347 -9.42 21.57 -17.28
N TYR A 348 -8.11 21.53 -17.04
CA TYR A 348 -7.12 21.27 -18.07
C TYR A 348 -7.04 19.77 -18.40
N THR A 349 -7.14 19.42 -19.67
CA THR A 349 -7.17 18.03 -20.14
C THR A 349 -5.97 17.22 -19.67
N MET A 350 -4.77 17.82 -19.61
CA MET A 350 -3.58 17.13 -19.11
C MET A 350 -3.70 16.77 -17.62
N GLN A 351 -4.31 17.63 -16.79
CA GLN A 351 -4.55 17.33 -15.39
C GLN A 351 -5.59 16.21 -15.23
N GLN A 352 -6.64 16.24 -16.06
CA GLN A 352 -7.63 15.15 -16.12
C GLN A 352 -6.98 13.83 -16.54
N TYR A 353 -6.15 13.82 -17.56
CA TYR A 353 -5.45 12.63 -18.06
C TYR A 353 -4.53 11.99 -17.00
N ARG A 354 -3.96 12.79 -16.09
CA ARG A 354 -3.15 12.30 -14.96
C ARG A 354 -4.01 11.76 -13.82
N LEU A 355 -5.05 12.48 -13.43
CA LEU A 355 -5.78 12.21 -12.19
C LEU A 355 -6.98 11.27 -12.38
N LEU A 356 -7.78 11.41 -13.44
CA LEU A 356 -9.02 10.64 -13.58
C LEU A 356 -8.79 9.14 -13.81
N PRO A 357 -7.80 8.71 -14.62
CA PRO A 357 -7.44 7.30 -14.69
C PRO A 357 -6.92 6.74 -13.35
N THR A 358 -6.30 7.59 -12.53
CA THR A 358 -5.86 7.19 -11.18
C THR A 358 -7.04 7.02 -10.22
N VAL A 359 -8.07 7.89 -10.31
CA VAL A 359 -9.35 7.68 -9.60
C VAL A 359 -9.98 6.36 -10.05
N ALA A 360 -10.02 6.09 -11.35
CA ALA A 360 -10.55 4.84 -11.88
C ALA A 360 -9.76 3.61 -11.38
N ALA A 361 -8.44 3.72 -11.27
CA ALA A 361 -7.57 2.69 -10.68
C ALA A 361 -7.89 2.43 -9.19
N ALA A 362 -8.24 3.49 -8.42
CA ALA A 362 -8.64 3.32 -7.02
C ALA A 362 -9.90 2.45 -6.89
N TYR A 363 -10.89 2.66 -7.77
CA TYR A 363 -12.09 1.82 -7.84
C TYR A 363 -11.77 0.39 -8.31
N ALA A 364 -10.94 0.22 -9.34
CA ALA A 364 -10.50 -1.09 -9.81
C ALA A 364 -9.82 -1.90 -8.69
N CYS A 365 -8.92 -1.25 -7.93
CA CYS A 365 -8.27 -1.87 -6.77
C CYS A 365 -9.23 -2.13 -5.61
N PHE A 366 -10.26 -1.29 -5.44
CA PHE A 366 -11.31 -1.52 -4.45
C PHE A 366 -12.00 -2.87 -4.70
N PHE A 367 -12.52 -3.08 -5.90
CA PHE A 367 -13.22 -4.32 -6.24
C PHE A 367 -12.28 -5.53 -6.25
N THR A 368 -11.05 -5.37 -6.76
CA THR A 368 -10.07 -6.45 -6.81
C THR A 368 -9.60 -6.87 -5.41
N GLY A 369 -9.37 -5.92 -4.51
CA GLY A 369 -9.03 -6.23 -3.13
C GLY A 369 -10.14 -6.97 -2.40
N THR A 370 -11.40 -6.55 -2.60
CA THR A 370 -12.58 -7.22 -2.03
C THR A 370 -12.69 -8.67 -2.54
N GLU A 371 -12.50 -8.88 -3.84
CA GLU A 371 -12.52 -10.21 -4.44
C GLU A 371 -11.36 -11.09 -3.93
N MET A 372 -10.18 -10.55 -3.76
CA MET A 372 -9.04 -11.29 -3.20
C MET A 372 -9.31 -11.81 -1.78
N ILE A 373 -9.91 -10.98 -0.92
CA ILE A 373 -10.29 -11.43 0.44
C ILE A 373 -11.39 -12.49 0.39
N ARG A 374 -12.39 -12.31 -0.50
CA ARG A 374 -13.44 -13.31 -0.71
C ARG A 374 -12.87 -14.66 -1.12
N LEU A 375 -11.95 -14.68 -2.09
CA LEU A 375 -11.29 -15.90 -2.56
C LEU A 375 -10.38 -16.53 -1.49
N TYR A 376 -9.69 -15.70 -0.70
CA TYR A 376 -8.91 -16.20 0.43
C TYR A 376 -9.81 -16.93 1.45
N ASN A 377 -10.92 -16.31 1.84
CA ASN A 377 -11.86 -16.92 2.80
C ASN A 377 -12.47 -18.21 2.25
N LEU A 378 -12.84 -18.21 0.96
CA LEU A 378 -13.33 -19.44 0.29
C LEU A 378 -12.27 -20.55 0.32
N ASN A 379 -11.02 -20.22 0.02
CA ASN A 379 -9.91 -21.18 0.06
C ASN A 379 -9.72 -21.78 1.46
N GLN A 380 -9.90 -20.99 2.53
CA GLN A 380 -9.82 -21.51 3.90
C GLN A 380 -10.90 -22.57 4.17
N VAL A 381 -12.13 -22.30 3.72
CA VAL A 381 -13.26 -23.27 3.85
C VAL A 381 -12.99 -24.54 3.04
N GLU A 382 -12.52 -24.41 1.81
CA GLU A 382 -12.22 -25.55 0.94
C GLU A 382 -11.05 -26.41 1.47
N MET A 383 -10.00 -25.75 2.00
CA MET A 383 -8.88 -26.47 2.62
C MET A 383 -9.30 -27.29 3.85
N GLN A 384 -10.25 -26.80 4.66
CA GLN A 384 -10.82 -27.57 5.78
C GLN A 384 -11.54 -28.84 5.31
N LYS A 385 -12.11 -28.83 4.11
CA LYS A 385 -12.73 -29.98 3.46
C LYS A 385 -11.72 -30.89 2.73
N GLY A 386 -10.42 -30.56 2.76
CA GLY A 386 -9.35 -31.29 2.07
C GLY A 386 -9.22 -30.93 0.59
N ASN A 387 -9.91 -29.90 0.09
CA ASN A 387 -9.82 -29.44 -1.29
C ASN A 387 -8.78 -28.31 -1.42
N PHE A 388 -7.71 -28.55 -2.18
CA PHE A 388 -6.60 -27.61 -2.41
C PHE A 388 -6.60 -27.03 -3.84
N GLY A 389 -7.68 -27.19 -4.61
CA GLY A 389 -7.74 -26.79 -6.03
C GLY A 389 -7.53 -25.30 -6.25
N LEU A 390 -8.11 -24.47 -5.38
CA LEU A 390 -8.02 -22.99 -5.48
C LEU A 390 -6.65 -22.43 -5.07
N LEU A 391 -5.90 -23.14 -4.22
CA LEU A 391 -4.69 -22.61 -3.59
C LEU A 391 -3.60 -22.15 -4.59
N ALA A 392 -3.41 -22.89 -5.68
CA ALA A 392 -2.38 -22.58 -6.66
C ALA A 392 -2.70 -21.29 -7.43
N ASP A 393 -3.95 -21.09 -7.83
CA ASP A 393 -4.43 -19.88 -8.48
C ASP A 393 -4.38 -18.69 -7.53
N LEU A 394 -4.87 -18.85 -6.31
CA LEU A 394 -4.87 -17.80 -5.29
C LEU A 394 -3.44 -17.36 -4.94
N HIS A 395 -2.49 -18.30 -4.84
CA HIS A 395 -1.08 -17.97 -4.63
C HIS A 395 -0.48 -17.17 -5.80
N ALA A 396 -0.77 -17.57 -7.04
CA ALA A 396 -0.31 -16.89 -8.24
C ALA A 396 -0.94 -15.48 -8.37
N SER A 397 -2.26 -15.39 -8.20
CA SER A 397 -3.02 -14.15 -8.29
C SER A 397 -2.62 -13.16 -7.20
N SER A 398 -2.49 -13.59 -5.93
CA SER A 398 -2.05 -12.72 -4.83
C SER A 398 -0.63 -12.20 -5.04
N SER A 399 0.28 -13.03 -5.59
CA SER A 399 1.66 -12.63 -5.88
C SER A 399 1.73 -11.58 -6.99
N GLY A 400 1.07 -11.83 -8.11
CA GLY A 400 1.10 -10.93 -9.27
C GLY A 400 0.31 -9.64 -9.03
N LEU A 401 -0.86 -9.72 -8.39
CA LEU A 401 -1.66 -8.53 -8.03
C LEU A 401 -0.93 -7.67 -7.00
N LYS A 402 -0.29 -8.26 -5.97
CA LYS A 402 0.54 -7.50 -5.04
C LYS A 402 1.63 -6.74 -5.80
N SER A 403 2.35 -7.41 -6.69
CA SER A 403 3.40 -6.78 -7.50
C SER A 403 2.86 -5.63 -8.35
N LEU A 404 1.80 -5.86 -9.13
CA LEU A 404 1.24 -4.85 -10.03
C LEU A 404 0.63 -3.67 -9.28
N THR A 405 -0.25 -3.95 -8.29
CA THR A 405 -1.05 -2.90 -7.65
C THR A 405 -0.24 -2.03 -6.71
N THR A 406 0.76 -2.59 -6.00
CA THR A 406 1.63 -1.76 -5.14
C THR A 406 2.56 -0.88 -5.95
N THR A 407 3.10 -1.35 -7.09
CA THR A 407 3.87 -0.52 -8.02
C THR A 407 3.00 0.61 -8.58
N MET A 408 1.80 0.28 -9.07
CA MET A 408 0.85 1.27 -9.59
C MET A 408 0.49 2.33 -8.54
N ALA A 409 0.27 1.94 -7.28
CA ALA A 409 -0.04 2.89 -6.22
C ALA A 409 1.16 3.77 -5.84
N ALA A 410 2.37 3.23 -5.79
CA ALA A 410 3.58 4.01 -5.52
C ALA A 410 3.78 5.10 -6.60
N GLU A 411 3.65 4.73 -7.88
CA GLU A 411 3.73 5.66 -9.02
C GLU A 411 2.60 6.70 -8.96
N ALA A 412 1.38 6.28 -8.63
CA ALA A 412 0.21 7.15 -8.55
C ALA A 412 0.26 8.15 -7.41
N ILE A 413 0.75 7.78 -6.22
CA ILE A 413 0.94 8.71 -5.10
C ILE A 413 1.91 9.82 -5.51
N GLU A 414 3.03 9.47 -6.15
CA GLU A 414 4.02 10.44 -6.63
C GLU A 414 3.44 11.33 -7.74
N ASP A 415 2.67 10.77 -8.67
CA ASP A 415 2.05 11.60 -9.71
C ASP A 415 0.96 12.53 -9.15
N CYS A 416 0.15 12.09 -8.19
CA CYS A 416 -0.79 12.94 -7.44
C CYS A 416 -0.06 14.08 -6.71
N ARG A 417 1.09 13.79 -6.06
CA ARG A 417 1.92 14.80 -5.40
C ARG A 417 2.40 15.85 -6.41
N ARG A 418 2.93 15.42 -7.54
CA ARG A 418 3.39 16.32 -8.61
C ARG A 418 2.25 17.09 -9.26
N ALA A 419 1.05 16.50 -9.35
CA ALA A 419 -0.15 17.16 -9.85
C ALA A 419 -0.60 18.33 -8.98
N CYS A 420 -0.19 18.36 -7.71
CA CYS A 420 -0.41 19.49 -6.78
C CYS A 420 0.63 20.62 -6.94
N GLY A 421 1.54 20.55 -7.90
CA GLY A 421 2.57 21.57 -8.14
C GLY A 421 3.52 21.78 -6.96
N GLY A 422 3.97 23.01 -6.73
CA GLY A 422 4.90 23.33 -5.65
C GLY A 422 4.35 23.01 -4.25
N HIS A 423 3.06 23.16 -4.03
CA HIS A 423 2.44 22.81 -2.74
C HIS A 423 2.45 21.30 -2.48
N GLY A 424 2.46 20.47 -3.51
CA GLY A 424 2.64 19.02 -3.37
C GLY A 424 4.03 18.61 -2.83
N TYR A 425 5.02 19.50 -2.88
CA TYR A 425 6.36 19.26 -2.33
C TYR A 425 6.44 19.57 -0.82
N SER A 426 5.54 20.40 -0.31
CA SER A 426 5.40 20.61 1.14
C SER A 426 4.87 19.33 1.82
N LEU A 427 5.38 19.01 3.01
CA LEU A 427 4.83 17.94 3.84
C LEU A 427 3.37 18.20 4.25
N PHE A 428 2.95 19.49 4.29
CA PHE A 428 1.57 19.88 4.56
C PHE A 428 0.57 19.38 3.51
N SER A 429 1.06 18.95 2.32
CA SER A 429 0.22 18.27 1.34
C SER A 429 -0.35 16.95 1.86
N GLY A 430 0.27 16.32 2.86
CA GLY A 430 -0.05 14.98 3.32
C GLY A 430 0.42 13.86 2.38
N LEU A 431 1.02 14.18 1.22
CA LEU A 431 1.44 13.20 0.21
C LEU A 431 2.91 12.78 0.35
N GLY A 432 3.81 13.71 0.73
CA GLY A 432 5.24 13.43 0.79
C GLY A 432 5.61 12.34 1.80
N GLN A 433 5.19 12.52 3.06
CA GLN A 433 5.41 11.51 4.12
C GLN A 433 4.66 10.20 3.80
N PHE A 434 3.43 10.31 3.29
CA PHE A 434 2.64 9.15 2.92
C PHE A 434 3.31 8.31 1.82
N TYR A 435 3.89 8.96 0.79
CA TYR A 435 4.67 8.29 -0.25
C TYR A 435 5.84 7.50 0.34
N GLN A 436 6.64 8.14 1.21
CA GLN A 436 7.77 7.48 1.85
C GLN A 436 7.35 6.26 2.68
N ASP A 437 6.27 6.40 3.46
CA ASP A 437 5.76 5.32 4.33
C ASP A 437 5.08 4.19 3.53
N TYR A 438 4.59 4.48 2.31
CA TYR A 438 3.97 3.48 1.43
C TYR A 438 4.98 2.62 0.68
N LEU A 439 6.15 3.17 0.31
CA LEU A 439 7.12 2.53 -0.58
C LEU A 439 7.59 1.14 -0.16
N PRO A 440 7.71 0.77 1.12
CA PRO A 440 8.08 -0.60 1.49
C PRO A 440 7.17 -1.67 0.87
N ASN A 441 5.92 -1.34 0.53
CA ASN A 441 4.98 -2.27 -0.09
C ASN A 441 5.46 -2.83 -1.44
N VAL A 442 6.36 -2.17 -2.15
CA VAL A 442 6.93 -2.70 -3.41
C VAL A 442 8.02 -3.75 -3.17
N THR A 443 8.54 -3.84 -1.95
CA THR A 443 9.71 -4.68 -1.61
C THR A 443 9.38 -5.80 -0.62
N TRP A 444 8.70 -5.47 0.50
CA TRP A 444 8.40 -6.47 1.51
C TRP A 444 7.34 -7.48 1.07
N GLU A 445 7.21 -8.61 1.80
CA GLU A 445 6.33 -9.74 1.48
C GLU A 445 6.59 -10.32 0.08
N GLY A 446 7.81 -10.14 -0.38
CA GLY A 446 8.34 -10.50 -1.68
C GLY A 446 8.50 -9.29 -2.60
N ASP A 447 9.73 -9.08 -3.07
CA ASP A 447 10.04 -8.05 -4.06
C ASP A 447 9.15 -8.22 -5.30
N ASN A 448 8.66 -7.10 -5.84
CA ASN A 448 7.68 -7.10 -6.92
C ASN A 448 8.16 -7.83 -8.18
N TYR A 449 9.44 -7.73 -8.53
CA TYR A 449 10.00 -8.46 -9.70
C TYR A 449 10.17 -9.96 -9.43
N ILE A 450 10.47 -10.34 -8.20
CA ILE A 450 10.56 -11.75 -7.81
C ILE A 450 9.18 -12.41 -7.79
N LEU A 451 8.15 -11.72 -7.33
CA LEU A 451 6.79 -12.24 -7.27
C LEU A 451 6.19 -12.54 -8.64
N THR A 452 6.55 -11.77 -9.68
CA THR A 452 6.08 -12.04 -11.06
C THR A 452 6.46 -13.42 -11.54
N GLN A 453 7.57 -13.98 -11.06
CA GLN A 453 8.00 -15.33 -11.41
C GLN A 453 7.05 -16.41 -10.88
N GLN A 454 6.42 -16.20 -9.72
CA GLN A 454 5.45 -17.15 -9.16
C GLN A 454 4.20 -17.22 -10.03
N THR A 455 3.68 -16.05 -10.42
CA THR A 455 2.55 -15.94 -11.33
C THR A 455 2.87 -16.56 -12.69
N ALA A 456 4.01 -16.25 -13.27
CA ALA A 456 4.41 -16.78 -14.57
C ALA A 456 4.59 -18.32 -14.58
N ARG A 457 5.15 -18.91 -13.51
CA ARG A 457 5.23 -20.39 -13.39
C ARG A 457 3.85 -21.02 -13.41
N TYR A 458 2.89 -20.43 -12.72
CA TYR A 458 1.49 -20.90 -12.74
C TYR A 458 0.89 -20.78 -14.14
N LEU A 459 1.04 -19.63 -14.80
CA LEU A 459 0.49 -19.37 -16.13
C LEU A 459 1.06 -20.30 -17.20
N LEU A 460 2.38 -20.49 -17.24
CA LEU A 460 3.04 -21.41 -18.17
C LEU A 460 2.63 -22.85 -17.94
N LYS A 461 2.53 -23.30 -16.68
CA LYS A 461 2.04 -24.64 -16.34
C LYS A 461 0.59 -24.82 -16.81
N THR A 462 -0.26 -23.82 -16.57
CA THR A 462 -1.68 -23.87 -16.97
C THR A 462 -1.80 -23.89 -18.47
N TYR A 463 -1.04 -23.04 -19.20
CA TYR A 463 -1.02 -23.03 -20.67
C TYR A 463 -0.64 -24.40 -21.24
N ARG A 464 0.43 -25.04 -20.74
CA ARG A 464 0.84 -26.37 -21.17
C ARG A 464 -0.25 -27.44 -20.91
N ASN A 465 -0.99 -27.31 -19.80
CA ASN A 465 -2.11 -28.20 -19.50
C ASN A 465 -3.26 -28.03 -20.52
N VAL A 466 -3.60 -26.78 -20.85
CA VAL A 466 -4.65 -26.49 -21.85
C VAL A 466 -4.26 -27.00 -23.23
N VAL A 467 -3.02 -26.77 -23.66
CA VAL A 467 -2.49 -27.34 -24.92
C VAL A 467 -2.54 -28.85 -24.95
N ALA A 468 -2.31 -29.52 -23.81
CA ALA A 468 -2.42 -30.98 -23.67
C ALA A 468 -3.87 -31.47 -23.51
N GLY A 469 -4.88 -30.60 -23.70
CA GLY A 469 -6.31 -30.98 -23.60
C GLY A 469 -6.81 -31.24 -22.18
N LYS A 470 -6.05 -30.86 -21.15
CA LYS A 470 -6.47 -30.97 -19.76
C LYS A 470 -7.40 -29.82 -19.39
N ALA A 471 -8.47 -30.14 -18.65
CA ALA A 471 -9.37 -29.11 -18.15
C ALA A 471 -8.64 -28.11 -17.25
N VAL A 472 -8.95 -26.82 -17.43
CA VAL A 472 -8.54 -25.77 -16.48
C VAL A 472 -9.42 -25.89 -15.26
N PRO A 473 -8.88 -25.89 -14.02
CA PRO A 473 -9.69 -25.81 -12.82
C PRO A 473 -10.45 -24.46 -12.82
N SER A 474 -11.72 -24.47 -13.23
CA SER A 474 -12.51 -23.27 -13.46
C SER A 474 -13.64 -23.05 -12.45
N GLU A 475 -13.84 -24.00 -11.52
CA GLU A 475 -15.01 -24.02 -10.63
C GLU A 475 -15.11 -22.78 -9.72
N TYR A 476 -13.97 -22.20 -9.32
CA TYR A 476 -13.93 -21.11 -8.34
C TYR A 476 -13.55 -19.78 -8.95
N ASN A 477 -12.81 -19.77 -10.04
CA ASN A 477 -12.22 -18.56 -10.58
C ASN A 477 -11.86 -18.71 -12.06
N GLN A 478 -12.55 -17.97 -12.91
CA GLN A 478 -12.30 -17.99 -14.35
C GLN A 478 -11.09 -17.11 -14.77
N THR A 479 -10.04 -17.04 -13.92
CA THR A 479 -8.88 -16.17 -14.12
C THR A 479 -8.09 -16.44 -15.38
N VAL A 480 -8.11 -17.68 -15.87
CA VAL A 480 -7.27 -18.16 -17.00
C VAL A 480 -8.07 -18.70 -18.18
N ASN A 481 -9.39 -18.56 -18.20
CA ASN A 481 -10.26 -19.08 -19.29
C ASN A 481 -9.90 -18.48 -20.67
N TYR A 482 -9.33 -17.29 -20.70
CA TYR A 482 -8.85 -16.66 -21.93
C TYR A 482 -7.78 -17.49 -22.68
N LEU A 483 -7.07 -18.40 -21.99
CA LEU A 483 -6.12 -19.31 -22.63
C LEU A 483 -6.82 -20.31 -23.56
N THR A 484 -7.93 -20.86 -23.13
CA THR A 484 -8.76 -21.75 -23.96
C THR A 484 -9.35 -21.02 -25.15
N GLN A 485 -9.88 -19.80 -24.92
CA GLN A 485 -10.43 -18.95 -25.97
C GLN A 485 -9.37 -18.57 -27.02
N TYR A 486 -8.16 -18.24 -26.58
CA TYR A 486 -7.05 -17.94 -27.47
C TYR A 486 -6.68 -19.14 -28.35
N LEU A 487 -6.61 -20.37 -27.81
CA LEU A 487 -6.27 -21.57 -28.58
C LEU A 487 -7.34 -21.92 -29.62
N GLN A 488 -8.60 -21.54 -29.40
CA GLN A 488 -9.68 -21.71 -30.39
C GLN A 488 -9.51 -20.78 -31.60
N ASN A 489 -8.95 -19.58 -31.41
CA ASN A 489 -8.69 -18.62 -32.48
C ASN A 489 -7.46 -17.74 -32.20
N THR A 490 -6.28 -18.25 -32.49
CA THR A 490 -5.00 -17.54 -32.31
C THR A 490 -4.78 -16.36 -33.27
N LYS A 491 -5.68 -16.18 -34.26
CA LYS A 491 -5.64 -15.11 -35.27
C LYS A 491 -6.79 -14.12 -35.07
N ALA A 492 -7.51 -14.15 -33.97
CA ALA A 492 -8.60 -13.22 -33.69
C ALA A 492 -8.13 -11.76 -33.82
N LYS A 493 -9.01 -10.90 -34.28
CA LYS A 493 -8.80 -9.46 -34.47
C LYS A 493 -9.82 -8.70 -33.64
N CYS A 494 -9.45 -7.51 -33.21
CA CYS A 494 -10.35 -6.62 -32.52
C CYS A 494 -11.51 -6.22 -33.46
N PRO A 495 -12.76 -6.33 -33.03
CA PRO A 495 -13.93 -6.04 -33.87
C PRO A 495 -14.28 -4.55 -33.93
N VAL A 496 -13.53 -3.67 -33.27
CA VAL A 496 -13.78 -2.23 -33.16
C VAL A 496 -13.72 -1.59 -34.55
N THR A 497 -14.75 -0.81 -34.89
CA THR A 497 -14.88 -0.04 -36.16
C THR A 497 -15.11 1.45 -35.92
N VAL A 498 -15.60 1.83 -34.73
CA VAL A 498 -15.77 3.21 -34.26
C VAL A 498 -15.30 3.34 -32.80
N PRO A 499 -14.89 4.54 -32.34
CA PRO A 499 -14.36 4.73 -30.99
C PRO A 499 -15.27 4.20 -29.88
N THR A 500 -16.60 4.37 -30.03
CA THR A 500 -17.60 3.96 -29.03
C THR A 500 -17.73 2.44 -28.87
N ASP A 501 -17.25 1.62 -29.81
CA ASP A 501 -17.23 0.17 -29.68
C ASP A 501 -16.36 -0.28 -28.48
N PHE A 502 -15.37 0.53 -28.11
CA PHE A 502 -14.56 0.30 -26.91
C PHE A 502 -15.34 0.43 -25.59
N ASN A 503 -16.57 0.92 -25.59
CA ASN A 503 -17.43 0.93 -24.40
C ASN A 503 -18.05 -0.45 -24.11
N ASN A 504 -17.93 -1.40 -25.03
CA ASN A 504 -18.40 -2.76 -24.81
C ASN A 504 -17.42 -3.55 -23.92
N PRO A 505 -17.84 -3.98 -22.73
CA PRO A 505 -16.98 -4.72 -21.80
C PRO A 505 -16.46 -6.04 -22.36
N GLU A 506 -17.19 -6.71 -23.26
CA GLU A 506 -16.74 -7.96 -23.88
C GLU A 506 -15.57 -7.72 -24.83
N VAL A 507 -15.59 -6.62 -25.59
CA VAL A 507 -14.47 -6.19 -26.45
C VAL A 507 -13.23 -5.92 -25.62
N ILE A 508 -13.37 -5.21 -24.51
CA ILE A 508 -12.29 -4.93 -23.59
C ILE A 508 -11.70 -6.23 -23.01
N LEU A 509 -12.55 -7.11 -22.49
CA LEU A 509 -12.09 -8.36 -21.89
C LEU A 509 -11.42 -9.28 -22.89
N ALA A 510 -11.94 -9.34 -24.13
CA ALA A 510 -11.33 -10.11 -25.22
C ALA A 510 -9.92 -9.57 -25.56
N ALA A 511 -9.76 -8.25 -25.63
CA ALA A 511 -8.47 -7.62 -25.93
C ALA A 511 -7.41 -7.95 -24.85
N PHE A 512 -7.74 -7.74 -23.57
CA PHE A 512 -6.82 -8.04 -22.46
C PHE A 512 -6.50 -9.53 -22.37
N GLY A 513 -7.51 -10.40 -22.55
CA GLY A 513 -7.33 -11.85 -22.52
C GLY A 513 -6.44 -12.34 -23.68
N PHE A 514 -6.66 -11.83 -24.89
CA PHE A 514 -5.86 -12.18 -26.08
C PHE A 514 -4.40 -11.75 -25.90
N ARG A 515 -4.15 -10.49 -25.45
CA ARG A 515 -2.80 -10.00 -25.14
C ARG A 515 -2.08 -10.89 -24.14
N ALA A 516 -2.73 -11.22 -23.03
CA ALA A 516 -2.15 -12.06 -21.99
C ALA A 516 -1.82 -13.47 -22.53
N ALA A 517 -2.77 -14.09 -23.24
CA ALA A 517 -2.57 -15.43 -23.82
C ALA A 517 -1.45 -15.47 -24.87
N TYR A 518 -1.41 -14.48 -25.76
CA TYR A 518 -0.35 -14.36 -26.76
C TYR A 518 1.04 -14.31 -26.11
N GLY A 519 1.22 -13.43 -25.10
CA GLY A 519 2.49 -13.33 -24.38
C GLY A 519 2.90 -14.63 -23.71
N ILE A 520 1.94 -15.33 -23.04
CA ILE A 520 2.18 -16.62 -22.38
C ILE A 520 2.56 -17.70 -23.41
N ALA A 521 1.86 -17.78 -24.55
CA ALA A 521 2.14 -18.73 -25.63
C ALA A 521 3.55 -18.49 -26.20
N LYS A 522 3.94 -17.24 -26.45
CA LYS A 522 5.28 -16.88 -26.92
C LYS A 522 6.37 -17.20 -25.92
N ALA A 523 6.14 -16.94 -24.63
CA ALA A 523 7.09 -17.29 -23.59
C ALA A 523 7.25 -18.81 -23.47
N ALA A 524 6.17 -19.57 -23.55
CA ALA A 524 6.21 -21.05 -23.57
C ALA A 524 7.00 -21.57 -24.79
N GLU A 525 6.77 -21.04 -25.97
CA GLU A 525 7.52 -21.40 -27.21
C GLU A 525 9.02 -21.16 -27.03
N GLN A 526 9.41 -20.01 -26.49
CA GLN A 526 10.83 -19.67 -26.30
C GLN A 526 11.52 -20.54 -25.27
N ILE A 527 10.83 -20.94 -24.20
CA ILE A 527 11.37 -21.82 -23.16
C ILE A 527 11.42 -23.27 -23.67
N ASP A 528 10.29 -23.78 -24.17
CA ASP A 528 10.08 -25.22 -24.43
C ASP A 528 10.70 -25.67 -25.76
N ASN A 529 10.63 -24.84 -26.81
CA ASN A 529 11.08 -25.19 -28.14
C ASN A 529 12.45 -24.58 -28.51
N GLN A 530 12.73 -23.35 -28.05
CA GLN A 530 13.98 -22.65 -28.34
C GLN A 530 15.04 -22.84 -27.24
N GLY A 531 14.70 -23.49 -26.12
CA GLY A 531 15.61 -23.82 -25.03
C GLY A 531 16.15 -22.61 -24.25
N ARG A 532 15.44 -21.47 -24.28
CA ARG A 532 15.88 -20.29 -23.53
C ARG A 532 15.83 -20.54 -22.02
N SER A 533 16.89 -20.14 -21.33
CA SER A 533 16.97 -20.31 -19.87
C SER A 533 15.98 -19.42 -19.15
N TRP A 534 15.54 -19.84 -17.95
CA TRP A 534 14.64 -19.03 -17.11
C TRP A 534 15.16 -17.62 -16.86
N ASN A 535 16.48 -17.49 -16.60
CA ASN A 535 17.13 -16.20 -16.36
C ASN A 535 17.04 -15.28 -17.59
N SER A 536 17.25 -15.79 -18.80
CA SER A 536 17.15 -15.00 -20.03
C SER A 536 15.73 -14.55 -20.36
N MET A 537 14.74 -15.14 -19.70
CA MET A 537 13.32 -14.87 -19.90
C MET A 537 12.69 -13.95 -18.83
N LEU A 538 13.45 -13.49 -17.82
CA LEU A 538 12.89 -12.75 -16.68
C LEU A 538 12.10 -11.49 -17.08
N VAL A 539 12.50 -10.81 -18.16
CA VAL A 539 11.77 -9.63 -18.68
C VAL A 539 10.41 -10.06 -19.23
N GLU A 540 10.37 -11.11 -20.04
CA GLU A 540 9.12 -11.63 -20.62
C GLU A 540 8.21 -12.23 -19.52
N ILE A 541 8.80 -12.89 -18.53
CA ILE A 541 8.13 -13.40 -17.34
C ILE A 541 7.42 -12.28 -16.56
N ASN A 542 8.07 -11.13 -16.40
CA ASN A 542 7.45 -9.95 -15.80
C ASN A 542 6.29 -9.44 -16.68
N ARG A 543 6.47 -9.32 -18.00
CA ARG A 543 5.43 -8.85 -18.93
C ARG A 543 4.18 -9.73 -18.90
N ILE A 544 4.32 -11.05 -18.97
CA ILE A 544 3.16 -11.95 -18.93
C ILE A 544 2.43 -11.93 -17.58
N SER A 545 3.16 -11.80 -16.47
CA SER A 545 2.57 -11.63 -15.15
C SER A 545 1.77 -10.31 -15.07
N ARG A 546 2.32 -9.20 -15.55
CA ARG A 546 1.62 -7.90 -15.60
C ARG A 546 0.38 -7.96 -16.49
N ALA A 547 0.50 -8.52 -17.69
CA ALA A 547 -0.61 -8.66 -18.64
C ALA A 547 -1.78 -9.44 -18.03
N HIS A 548 -1.50 -10.57 -17.39
CA HIS A 548 -2.49 -11.36 -16.67
C HIS A 548 -3.14 -10.57 -15.52
N CYS A 549 -2.35 -9.90 -14.68
CA CYS A 549 -2.88 -9.16 -13.53
C CYS A 549 -3.69 -7.93 -13.96
N GLN A 550 -3.34 -7.26 -15.06
CA GLN A 550 -4.14 -6.19 -15.66
C GLN A 550 -5.48 -6.73 -16.17
N PHE A 551 -5.49 -7.90 -16.80
CA PHE A 551 -6.74 -8.59 -17.15
C PHE A 551 -7.60 -8.84 -15.90
N LEU A 552 -7.00 -9.31 -14.79
CA LEU A 552 -7.74 -9.55 -13.54
C LEU A 552 -8.37 -8.28 -12.98
N LEU A 553 -7.62 -7.15 -12.95
CA LEU A 553 -8.14 -5.86 -12.48
C LEU A 553 -9.33 -5.40 -13.30
N VAL A 554 -9.20 -5.39 -14.63
CA VAL A 554 -10.26 -4.96 -15.55
C VAL A 554 -11.47 -5.89 -15.44
N ARG A 555 -11.25 -7.20 -15.46
CA ARG A 555 -12.30 -8.21 -15.33
C ARG A 555 -13.07 -8.08 -14.03
N THR A 556 -12.37 -7.96 -12.91
CA THR A 556 -13.00 -7.88 -11.59
C THR A 556 -13.86 -6.63 -11.47
N PHE A 557 -13.38 -5.49 -11.99
CA PHE A 557 -14.17 -4.25 -12.00
C PHE A 557 -15.44 -4.41 -12.82
N ILE A 558 -15.34 -4.91 -14.05
CA ILE A 558 -16.48 -5.13 -14.95
C ILE A 558 -17.52 -6.09 -14.31
N ILE A 559 -17.06 -7.23 -13.78
CA ILE A 559 -17.96 -8.22 -13.18
C ILE A 559 -18.61 -7.69 -11.92
N ALA A 560 -17.88 -6.94 -11.10
CA ALA A 560 -18.44 -6.31 -9.92
C ALA A 560 -19.62 -5.39 -10.28
N LEU A 561 -19.50 -4.62 -11.36
CA LEU A 561 -20.58 -3.73 -11.83
C LEU A 561 -21.75 -4.49 -12.46
N GLN A 562 -21.50 -5.62 -13.13
CA GLN A 562 -22.58 -6.47 -13.67
C GLN A 562 -23.43 -7.09 -12.58
N ASN A 563 -22.83 -7.42 -11.44
CA ASN A 563 -23.50 -8.05 -10.29
C ASN A 563 -24.00 -7.04 -9.25
N ALA A 564 -23.69 -5.76 -9.41
CA ALA A 564 -24.05 -4.71 -8.45
C ALA A 564 -25.54 -4.35 -8.56
N ASN A 565 -26.20 -4.20 -7.42
CA ASN A 565 -27.53 -3.61 -7.33
C ASN A 565 -27.39 -2.11 -7.08
N LEU A 566 -27.14 -1.36 -8.15
CA LEU A 566 -26.97 0.09 -8.15
C LEU A 566 -28.02 0.74 -9.07
N ASP A 567 -28.36 1.99 -8.78
CA ASP A 567 -29.19 2.80 -9.67
C ASP A 567 -28.52 3.05 -11.02
N LYS A 568 -29.32 3.47 -12.01
CA LYS A 568 -28.83 3.68 -13.39
C LYS A 568 -27.74 4.75 -13.50
N ALA A 569 -27.85 5.83 -12.73
CA ALA A 569 -26.90 6.95 -12.79
C ALA A 569 -25.56 6.55 -12.21
N THR A 570 -25.53 5.95 -11.03
CA THR A 570 -24.33 5.40 -10.39
C THR A 570 -23.67 4.34 -11.28
N THR A 571 -24.48 3.42 -11.85
CA THR A 571 -23.96 2.39 -12.77
C THR A 571 -23.30 3.01 -14.01
N ALA A 572 -23.88 4.05 -14.60
CA ALA A 572 -23.34 4.72 -15.78
C ALA A 572 -21.97 5.37 -15.49
N VAL A 573 -21.87 6.09 -14.37
CA VAL A 573 -20.60 6.74 -13.95
C VAL A 573 -19.51 5.70 -13.68
N LEU A 574 -19.82 4.63 -12.98
CA LEU A 574 -18.85 3.57 -12.69
C LEU A 574 -18.46 2.77 -13.93
N ARG A 575 -19.35 2.60 -14.91
CA ARG A 575 -19.01 2.01 -16.23
C ARG A 575 -18.01 2.89 -16.98
N ASN A 576 -18.24 4.22 -17.01
CA ASN A 576 -17.29 5.14 -17.62
C ASN A 576 -15.91 5.06 -16.94
N LEU A 577 -15.86 4.95 -15.61
CA LEU A 577 -14.61 4.73 -14.88
C LEU A 577 -13.95 3.39 -15.24
N ALA A 578 -14.70 2.30 -15.29
CA ALA A 578 -14.15 0.99 -15.65
C ALA A 578 -13.59 0.99 -17.08
N THR A 579 -14.30 1.62 -18.01
CA THR A 579 -13.86 1.80 -19.40
C THR A 579 -12.61 2.69 -19.45
N LEU A 580 -12.60 3.83 -18.75
CA LEU A 580 -11.44 4.72 -18.69
C LEU A 580 -10.21 4.00 -18.13
N PHE A 581 -10.35 3.25 -17.05
CA PHE A 581 -9.26 2.44 -16.48
C PHE A 581 -8.71 1.45 -17.50
N ALA A 582 -9.58 0.73 -18.19
CA ALA A 582 -9.19 -0.25 -19.19
C ALA A 582 -8.49 0.39 -20.39
N LEU A 583 -9.09 1.41 -20.99
CA LEU A 583 -8.53 2.03 -22.22
C LEU A 583 -7.23 2.78 -21.94
N HIS A 584 -7.12 3.49 -20.81
CA HIS A 584 -5.87 4.13 -20.40
C HIS A 584 -4.76 3.09 -20.13
N THR A 585 -5.12 1.92 -19.56
CA THR A 585 -4.17 0.81 -19.40
C THR A 585 -3.75 0.25 -20.77
N MET A 586 -4.69 0.08 -21.72
CA MET A 586 -4.38 -0.33 -23.08
C MET A 586 -3.46 0.67 -23.79
N GLU A 587 -3.70 1.96 -23.61
CA GLU A 587 -2.87 3.02 -24.20
C GLU A 587 -1.43 2.97 -23.65
N LYS A 588 -1.24 2.75 -22.35
CA LYS A 588 0.09 2.61 -21.76
C LYS A 588 0.84 1.34 -22.20
N GLU A 589 0.13 0.27 -22.45
CA GLU A 589 0.69 -1.03 -22.83
C GLU A 589 0.55 -1.32 -24.35
N LEU A 590 0.37 -0.28 -25.14
CA LEU A 590 -0.04 -0.36 -26.55
C LEU A 590 0.88 -1.25 -27.39
N SER A 591 2.19 -1.24 -27.12
CA SER A 591 3.16 -2.09 -27.84
C SER A 591 2.79 -3.58 -27.77
N ASP A 592 2.34 -4.07 -26.62
CA ASP A 592 1.99 -5.48 -26.45
C ASP A 592 0.70 -5.85 -27.21
N PHE A 593 -0.28 -4.93 -27.22
CA PHE A 593 -1.53 -5.13 -27.97
C PHE A 593 -1.28 -5.15 -29.48
N LEU A 594 -0.40 -4.27 -29.99
CA LEU A 594 0.00 -4.25 -31.39
C LEU A 594 0.84 -5.47 -31.77
N LEU A 595 1.81 -5.87 -30.94
CA LEU A 595 2.66 -7.06 -31.19
C LEU A 595 1.84 -8.35 -31.24
N SER A 596 0.75 -8.43 -30.48
CA SER A 596 -0.17 -9.56 -30.54
C SER A 596 -0.90 -9.65 -31.88
N GLY A 597 -0.95 -8.54 -32.63
CA GLY A 597 -1.70 -8.40 -33.87
C GLY A 597 -3.22 -8.35 -33.66
N TYR A 598 -3.70 -8.23 -32.42
CA TYR A 598 -5.12 -8.11 -32.12
C TYR A 598 -5.66 -6.72 -32.50
N LEU A 599 -4.94 -5.66 -32.13
CA LEU A 599 -5.21 -4.27 -32.52
C LEU A 599 -4.38 -3.87 -33.76
N ASN A 600 -4.90 -2.91 -34.51
CA ASN A 600 -4.19 -2.24 -35.61
C ASN A 600 -4.00 -0.73 -35.30
N GLY A 601 -3.35 -0.01 -36.22
CA GLY A 601 -3.05 1.42 -36.06
C GLY A 601 -4.30 2.31 -36.00
N ASP A 602 -5.33 2.04 -36.83
CA ASP A 602 -6.56 2.82 -36.84
C ASP A 602 -7.33 2.64 -35.51
N GLN A 603 -7.43 1.41 -35.06
CA GLN A 603 -8.06 1.09 -33.76
C GLN A 603 -7.31 1.74 -32.57
N THR A 604 -5.99 1.88 -32.68
CA THR A 604 -5.19 2.63 -31.72
C THR A 604 -5.57 4.11 -31.66
N SER A 605 -5.81 4.73 -32.80
CA SER A 605 -6.27 6.13 -32.89
C SER A 605 -7.66 6.28 -32.26
N MET A 606 -8.59 5.36 -32.57
CA MET A 606 -9.94 5.32 -31.99
C MET A 606 -9.91 5.14 -30.47
N LEU A 607 -8.98 4.31 -29.96
CA LEU A 607 -8.80 4.10 -28.51
C LEU A 607 -8.38 5.40 -27.82
N LYS A 608 -7.41 6.13 -28.36
CA LYS A 608 -6.95 7.41 -27.82
C LYS A 608 -8.05 8.47 -27.83
N GLU A 609 -8.82 8.54 -28.91
CA GLU A 609 -9.98 9.42 -29.01
C GLU A 609 -11.01 9.09 -27.91
N GLN A 610 -11.34 7.81 -27.73
CA GLN A 610 -12.30 7.40 -26.72
C GLN A 610 -11.82 7.69 -25.29
N VAL A 611 -10.51 7.62 -25.02
CA VAL A 611 -9.95 8.06 -23.72
C VAL A 611 -10.26 9.53 -23.45
N ILE A 612 -10.06 10.42 -24.42
CA ILE A 612 -10.37 11.85 -24.27
C ILE A 612 -11.86 12.07 -23.99
N VAL A 613 -12.74 11.40 -24.75
CA VAL A 613 -14.21 11.48 -24.52
C VAL A 613 -14.57 11.04 -23.10
N LEU A 614 -13.96 9.97 -22.60
CA LEU A 614 -14.21 9.50 -21.25
C LEU A 614 -13.69 10.46 -20.18
N LEU A 615 -12.56 11.16 -20.41
CA LEU A 615 -12.10 12.21 -19.51
C LEU A 615 -13.13 13.32 -19.36
N GLU A 616 -13.71 13.79 -20.47
CA GLU A 616 -14.77 14.81 -20.45
C GLU A 616 -16.03 14.34 -19.70
N GLN A 617 -16.44 13.08 -19.89
CA GLN A 617 -17.60 12.49 -19.20
C GLN A 617 -17.37 12.31 -17.69
N VAL A 618 -16.17 11.94 -17.27
CA VAL A 618 -15.82 11.69 -15.88
C VAL A 618 -15.51 13.00 -15.13
N ARG A 619 -15.01 14.03 -15.82
CA ARG A 619 -14.59 15.29 -15.20
C ARG A 619 -15.64 15.90 -14.25
N PRO A 620 -16.93 16.03 -14.59
CA PRO A 620 -17.93 16.60 -13.69
C PRO A 620 -18.14 15.77 -12.41
N GLN A 621 -17.83 14.48 -12.45
CA GLN A 621 -18.00 13.55 -11.34
C GLN A 621 -16.74 13.40 -10.48
N ALA A 622 -15.63 14.07 -10.81
CA ALA A 622 -14.33 13.84 -10.19
C ALA A 622 -14.35 14.06 -8.66
N VAL A 623 -14.88 15.19 -8.18
CA VAL A 623 -14.99 15.48 -6.74
C VAL A 623 -16.01 14.55 -6.06
N PRO A 624 -17.24 14.35 -6.57
CA PRO A 624 -18.18 13.36 -6.03
C PRO A 624 -17.60 11.95 -5.89
N LEU A 625 -16.81 11.49 -6.88
CA LEU A 625 -16.19 10.16 -6.86
C LEU A 625 -15.14 10.01 -5.76
N VAL A 626 -14.30 11.03 -5.54
CA VAL A 626 -13.32 10.94 -4.45
C VAL A 626 -13.96 11.17 -3.08
N ASP A 627 -15.06 11.93 -3.00
CA ASP A 627 -15.84 12.09 -1.78
C ASP A 627 -16.54 10.77 -1.38
N ALA A 628 -16.92 9.93 -2.35
CA ALA A 628 -17.49 8.61 -2.09
C ALA A 628 -16.53 7.63 -1.40
N PHE A 629 -15.24 7.89 -1.38
CA PHE A 629 -14.28 7.13 -0.55
C PHE A 629 -14.47 7.36 0.95
N ALA A 630 -15.28 8.34 1.36
CA ALA A 630 -15.63 8.67 2.74
C ALA A 630 -14.42 8.84 3.67
N LEU A 631 -13.32 9.42 3.15
CA LEU A 631 -12.10 9.64 3.92
C LEU A 631 -12.18 10.96 4.69
N PRO A 632 -12.14 10.95 6.05
CA PRO A 632 -12.23 12.16 6.85
C PRO A 632 -10.94 12.99 6.74
N ASP A 633 -11.05 14.31 6.92
CA ASP A 633 -9.89 15.22 6.92
C ASP A 633 -8.83 14.84 7.96
N TYR A 634 -9.25 14.29 9.09
CA TYR A 634 -8.35 13.73 10.10
C TYR A 634 -7.45 12.62 9.54
N TYR A 635 -7.99 11.71 8.72
CA TYR A 635 -7.20 10.65 8.08
C TYR A 635 -6.28 11.22 7.00
N LEU A 636 -6.81 12.11 6.14
CA LEU A 636 -6.04 12.72 5.06
C LEU A 636 -4.82 13.48 5.59
N HIS A 637 -4.99 14.17 6.72
CA HIS A 637 -3.97 15.03 7.34
C HIS A 637 -3.25 15.91 6.33
N SER A 638 -4.02 16.65 5.52
CA SER A 638 -3.58 17.42 4.37
C SER A 638 -4.22 18.78 4.34
N ALA A 639 -3.40 19.82 4.20
CA ALA A 639 -3.91 21.17 3.93
C ALA A 639 -4.57 21.25 2.55
N LEU A 640 -4.10 20.44 1.57
CA LEU A 640 -4.59 20.49 0.19
C LEU A 640 -5.89 19.70 -0.01
N GLY A 641 -6.06 18.60 0.71
CA GLY A 641 -7.18 17.66 0.54
C GLY A 641 -8.40 17.96 1.40
N ARG A 642 -8.49 19.14 2.01
CA ARG A 642 -9.58 19.50 2.92
C ARG A 642 -10.95 19.39 2.27
N SER A 643 -11.87 18.82 3.00
CA SER A 643 -13.26 18.64 2.56
C SER A 643 -14.03 19.98 2.44
N ASP A 644 -13.62 20.99 3.18
CA ASP A 644 -14.15 22.34 3.13
C ASP A 644 -13.52 23.24 2.04
N GLY A 645 -12.43 22.79 1.39
CA GLY A 645 -11.73 23.58 0.36
C GLY A 645 -10.90 24.74 0.85
N ASN A 646 -10.77 24.97 2.16
CA ASN A 646 -10.00 26.08 2.76
C ASN A 646 -8.49 25.82 2.74
N VAL A 647 -7.95 25.51 1.56
CA VAL A 647 -6.56 25.12 1.34
C VAL A 647 -5.56 26.16 1.81
N TYR A 648 -5.73 27.43 1.39
CA TYR A 648 -4.74 28.48 1.65
C TYR A 648 -4.67 28.85 3.12
N LYS A 649 -5.82 28.91 3.79
CA LYS A 649 -5.90 29.14 5.22
C LYS A 649 -5.22 28.01 6.00
N ALA A 650 -5.49 26.77 5.64
CA ALA A 650 -4.85 25.62 6.25
C ALA A 650 -3.32 25.62 6.07
N MET A 651 -2.83 26.01 4.88
CA MET A 651 -1.39 26.12 4.61
C MET A 651 -0.73 27.18 5.51
N THR A 652 -1.35 28.35 5.67
CA THR A 652 -0.81 29.43 6.53
C THR A 652 -0.86 29.05 8.00
N GLU A 653 -1.95 28.45 8.48
CA GLU A 653 -2.07 27.95 9.86
C GLU A 653 -1.01 26.88 10.20
N MET A 654 -0.72 25.98 9.26
CA MET A 654 0.34 24.99 9.45
C MET A 654 1.73 25.64 9.46
N ALA A 655 1.97 26.64 8.61
CA ALA A 655 3.22 27.37 8.60
C ALA A 655 3.43 28.17 9.89
N GLU A 656 2.38 28.75 10.48
CA GLU A 656 2.48 29.43 11.78
C GLU A 656 2.89 28.48 12.93
N ARG A 657 2.57 27.21 12.82
CA ARG A 657 2.94 26.17 13.80
C ARG A 657 4.36 25.64 13.60
N GLU A 658 5.02 25.98 12.50
CA GLU A 658 6.41 25.59 12.22
C GLU A 658 7.32 26.09 13.35
N PRO A 659 8.11 25.21 14.03
CA PRO A 659 8.98 25.61 15.12
C PRO A 659 9.95 26.76 14.80
N LEU A 660 10.44 26.85 13.55
CA LEU A 660 11.27 27.97 13.10
C LEU A 660 10.54 29.32 13.14
N ASN A 661 9.21 29.32 13.08
CA ASN A 661 8.38 30.53 13.13
C ASN A 661 7.99 30.95 14.56
N HIS A 662 8.41 30.19 15.59
CA HIS A 662 8.20 30.59 16.99
C HIS A 662 9.09 31.73 17.40
N THR A 663 10.15 32.06 16.65
CA THR A 663 11.03 33.20 16.83
C THR A 663 11.20 33.94 15.51
N GLN A 664 11.41 35.27 15.56
CA GLN A 664 11.65 36.08 14.36
C GLN A 664 13.09 35.92 13.85
N VAL A 665 14.02 35.66 14.74
CA VAL A 665 15.45 35.51 14.44
C VAL A 665 15.88 34.10 14.80
N VAL A 666 16.55 33.44 13.87
CA VAL A 666 17.08 32.08 14.10
C VAL A 666 18.15 32.10 15.22
N SER A 667 18.16 31.07 16.07
CA SER A 667 19.04 30.97 17.25
C SER A 667 20.53 31.11 16.93
N SER A 668 20.96 30.63 15.76
CA SER A 668 22.35 30.70 15.27
C SER A 668 22.71 32.02 14.55
N TYR A 669 21.83 33.05 14.55
CA TYR A 669 22.08 34.28 13.83
C TYR A 669 23.37 35.00 14.27
N GLU A 670 23.57 35.16 15.58
CA GLU A 670 24.74 35.89 16.14
C GLU A 670 26.05 35.15 15.77
N GLU A 671 26.08 33.85 15.79
CA GLU A 671 27.27 33.04 15.54
C GLU A 671 27.51 32.80 14.03
N CYS A 672 26.48 32.50 13.27
CA CYS A 672 26.63 31.95 11.92
C CYS A 672 26.28 32.92 10.79
N ILE A 673 25.50 34.00 11.05
CA ILE A 673 25.04 34.92 10.01
C ILE A 673 25.63 36.32 10.21
N LYS A 674 25.47 36.85 11.40
CA LYS A 674 25.88 38.22 11.73
C LYS A 674 27.36 38.55 11.38
N PRO A 675 28.35 37.68 11.62
CA PRO A 675 29.74 37.96 11.27
C PRO A 675 29.98 38.25 9.79
N PHE A 676 29.17 37.65 8.91
CA PHE A 676 29.27 37.84 7.46
C PHE A 676 28.47 39.06 6.98
N VAL A 677 27.27 39.22 7.50
CA VAL A 677 26.35 40.32 7.09
C VAL A 677 26.84 41.67 7.57
N HIS A 678 27.41 41.73 8.79
CA HIS A 678 27.85 42.98 9.43
C HIS A 678 29.35 43.29 9.25
N ALA A 679 30.11 42.43 8.54
CA ALA A 679 31.50 42.71 8.25
C ALA A 679 31.65 43.98 7.37
N GLY A 680 31.80 45.13 8.00
CA GLY A 680 31.98 46.44 7.35
C GLY A 680 30.69 47.27 7.15
N GLN A 681 29.56 46.86 7.67
CA GLN A 681 28.30 47.65 7.62
C GLN A 681 27.68 47.75 9.01
N THR A 682 27.47 49.00 9.48
CA THR A 682 26.84 49.27 10.78
C THR A 682 25.43 49.86 10.67
N THR A 683 24.92 50.07 9.45
CA THR A 683 23.62 50.70 9.20
C THR A 683 22.89 50.01 8.06
N ASP A 684 21.56 50.04 8.08
CA ASP A 684 20.72 49.52 7.02
C ASP A 684 20.98 50.28 5.69
N ARG A 685 20.88 49.55 4.58
CA ARG A 685 21.10 50.12 3.23
C ARG A 685 20.01 51.12 2.81
N TRP A 686 18.86 51.04 3.46
CA TRP A 686 17.69 51.88 3.17
C TRP A 686 17.36 52.76 4.36
N ASN A 687 17.13 54.04 4.11
CA ASN A 687 16.58 54.96 5.08
C ASN A 687 15.07 54.68 5.28
N GLU A 688 14.49 55.19 6.36
CA GLU A 688 13.04 55.05 6.64
C GLU A 688 12.15 55.65 5.52
N ASP A 689 12.67 56.58 4.73
CA ASP A 689 12.00 57.19 3.56
C ASP A 689 12.14 56.34 2.26
N GLY A 690 12.76 55.16 2.32
CA GLY A 690 12.96 54.29 1.17
C GLY A 690 14.13 54.68 0.26
N THR A 691 14.97 55.65 0.63
CA THR A 691 16.18 56.04 -0.11
C THR A 691 17.38 55.20 0.32
N LEU A 692 18.38 55.03 -0.57
CA LEU A 692 19.66 54.36 -0.24
C LEU A 692 20.44 55.18 0.79
N SER A 693 20.89 54.55 1.86
CA SER A 693 21.76 55.21 2.86
C SER A 693 23.08 55.67 2.21
N ALA A 694 23.43 56.94 2.40
CA ALA A 694 24.67 57.50 1.88
C ALA A 694 25.97 57.00 2.56
N LYS A 695 25.83 56.01 3.45
CA LYS A 695 26.95 55.38 4.20
C LYS A 695 27.29 53.97 3.69
N LEU A 696 27.24 53.76 2.40
CA LEU A 696 27.77 52.55 1.77
C LEU A 696 29.26 52.70 1.52
#